data_588aa0837230aa1045b7a16c6e6c492e
#
_entry.id   588aa0837230aa1045b7a16c6e6c492e
#
_cell.length_a   1.000
_cell.length_b   1.000
_cell.length_c   1.000
_cell.angle_alpha   90.00
_cell.angle_beta   90.00
_cell.angle_gamma   90.00
#
_symmetry.space_group_name_H-M   'P 1'
#
loop_
_entity.id
_entity.type
_entity.pdbx_description
1 polymer ?
#
loop_
_entity_poly.entity_id
_entity_poly.type
_entity_poly.pdbx_seq_one_letter_code
_entity_poly.pdbx_strand_id
1 'polypeptide(L)'
;MKITLIRAEKESGKEALSTLEADALIKKLKTETKAGHVSTLRAILPQLEGTCAQYEHIDKLPRIYPAVEYSRTQEGERRMKNYNGLVQLEVNRLSGIAEAEYVKQQAALLPQTFAAFCGSSGRSAKIWVLFALPDGTTPKRESDAALFHAHAYRMAVKCYQPLLPFAITLKEPSLTQSCRMTLDGYPYYNPAAVPFCLEQPLGMPEEENFRQRKLAEKNPLLRLHPDSKASDTFAILFESALDRAFRELDGWKRDGDLRILLVPLAEHCFKAGIPEEEVVRQTLMHYYREADEFIVRQTIHNLYQELKGFGKKSSLTQEQESVFRLEEFMGRRYEFRYNTVLDDLEYRQRDSVHFYFKPADQRARSTVSMNALKEGIRVWDRDINRFLTSDHVPLYNPVEEYLYDTGRWDGKDRIRALADLVPCHNPHWRELFYRWFLGMVAHWRGMDRQHGNNTSPLLVGSQGFRKSTFCRILLPPELRFGYTDSIDFKSRQEAERSLGRFLLVNIDEFDQININQQGFLKHLLQKPAANLRKPYGSTIREMRRYASFIGTSNQKDLLSDPSGSRRFICIEVTGPIDTNVSINYRQLYAQALNAVAKGERYWLDDADEAILKRTNREFEQLTPLEQLFHSHFRAAEEDEEGQWMMPMQILSALQTKTRDRLAINKVAVFGRTLKKLEIPNKKSRQGTLYHVMPLD
;
A
#
# COMPACT_ATOMS: atom_id res chain seq x y z
N MET A 1 22.35 9.33 22.27
CA MET A 1 22.10 7.96 21.81
C MET A 1 23.20 7.05 22.31
N LYS A 2 22.85 6.00 23.04
CA LYS A 2 23.81 5.07 23.66
C LYS A 2 24.03 3.83 22.82
N ILE A 3 25.27 3.51 22.55
CA ILE A 3 25.70 2.36 21.74
C ILE A 3 26.39 1.34 22.64
N THR A 4 26.09 0.08 22.46
CA THR A 4 26.65 -1.00 23.29
C THR A 4 27.98 -1.50 22.74
N LEU A 5 28.97 -1.65 23.63
CA LEU A 5 30.24 -2.30 23.37
C LEU A 5 30.37 -3.56 24.22
N ILE A 6 30.82 -4.64 23.61
CA ILE A 6 31.11 -5.89 24.31
C ILE A 6 32.58 -6.27 24.08
N ARG A 7 33.28 -6.55 25.17
CA ARG A 7 34.67 -7.05 25.18
C ARG A 7 34.72 -8.43 25.79
N ALA A 8 35.55 -9.29 25.26
CA ALA A 8 35.89 -10.53 25.94
C ALA A 8 36.87 -10.23 27.07
N GLU A 9 36.60 -10.68 28.29
CA GLU A 9 37.51 -10.59 29.42
C GLU A 9 38.60 -11.68 29.30
N LYS A 10 39.87 -11.26 29.48
CA LYS A 10 41.02 -12.14 29.23
C LYS A 10 41.13 -13.34 30.17
N GLU A 11 40.55 -13.26 31.37
CA GLU A 11 40.79 -14.26 32.43
C GLU A 11 39.57 -15.14 32.79
N SER A 12 38.37 -14.67 32.53
CA SER A 12 37.12 -15.34 32.98
C SER A 12 36.28 -15.93 31.85
N GLY A 13 36.60 -15.66 30.60
CA GLY A 13 35.73 -16.01 29.47
C GLY A 13 34.40 -15.24 29.46
N LYS A 14 34.19 -14.35 30.45
CA LYS A 14 33.00 -13.55 30.56
C LYS A 14 33.09 -12.30 29.64
N GLU A 15 31.98 -11.90 29.11
CA GLU A 15 31.92 -10.70 28.27
C GLU A 15 31.63 -9.47 29.14
N ALA A 16 32.48 -8.45 29.06
CA ALA A 16 32.23 -7.13 29.67
C ALA A 16 31.35 -6.28 28.76
N LEU A 17 30.17 -5.93 29.24
CA LEU A 17 29.23 -5.03 28.54
C LEU A 17 29.41 -3.60 29.03
N SER A 18 29.60 -2.66 28.12
CA SER A 18 29.67 -1.22 28.40
C SER A 18 28.85 -0.45 27.36
N THR A 19 28.33 0.71 27.76
CA THR A 19 27.58 1.60 26.85
C THR A 19 28.33 2.91 26.71
N LEU A 20 28.40 3.48 25.54
CA LEU A 20 28.99 4.78 25.26
C LEU A 20 27.98 5.66 24.50
N GLU A 21 28.03 6.97 24.74
CA GLU A 21 27.37 7.93 23.86
C GLU A 21 28.00 7.87 22.45
N ALA A 22 27.18 8.05 21.40
CA ALA A 22 27.64 7.98 20.02
C ALA A 22 28.85 8.89 19.76
N ASP A 23 28.83 10.14 20.25
CA ASP A 23 29.96 11.09 20.14
C ASP A 23 31.26 10.56 20.74
N ALA A 24 31.14 9.93 21.91
CA ALA A 24 32.31 9.37 22.61
C ALA A 24 32.86 8.15 21.85
N LEU A 25 31.97 7.35 21.23
CA LEU A 25 32.38 6.23 20.41
C LEU A 25 33.09 6.70 19.12
N ILE A 26 32.53 7.68 18.42
CA ILE A 26 33.18 8.25 17.22
C ILE A 26 34.54 8.88 17.54
N LYS A 27 34.68 9.57 18.68
CA LYS A 27 35.99 10.03 19.14
C LYS A 27 36.98 8.89 19.39
N LYS A 28 36.49 7.73 19.91
CA LYS A 28 37.33 6.55 20.08
C LYS A 28 37.74 5.89 18.77
N LEU A 29 36.92 5.99 17.71
CA LEU A 29 37.31 5.48 16.38
C LEU A 29 38.47 6.28 15.77
N LYS A 30 38.59 7.57 16.12
CA LYS A 30 39.65 8.44 15.58
C LYS A 30 41.03 8.16 16.20
N THR A 31 41.05 7.60 17.39
CA THR A 31 42.31 7.40 18.15
C THR A 31 42.48 5.95 18.50
N GLU A 32 43.65 5.42 18.18
CA GLU A 32 44.01 4.06 18.60
C GLU A 32 44.19 3.97 20.09
N THR A 33 43.66 2.91 20.71
CA THR A 33 43.97 2.61 22.12
C THR A 33 45.46 2.27 22.24
N LYS A 34 46.04 2.57 23.45
CA LYS A 34 47.49 2.40 23.77
C LYS A 34 48.13 1.05 23.37
N ALA A 35 47.36 0.07 22.90
CA ALA A 35 47.84 -1.24 22.53
C ALA A 35 48.01 -1.44 21.01
N GLY A 36 47.70 -0.47 20.13
CA GLY A 36 47.96 -0.51 18.69
C GLY A 36 47.33 -1.67 17.95
N HIS A 37 46.27 -2.26 18.46
CA HIS A 37 45.71 -3.55 17.94
C HIS A 37 45.16 -3.48 16.52
N VAL A 38 44.60 -2.36 16.09
CA VAL A 38 44.00 -2.25 14.76
C VAL A 38 45.04 -1.99 13.70
N SER A 39 46.00 -1.08 13.96
CA SER A 39 47.09 -0.83 13.02
C SER A 39 48.00 -2.05 12.86
N THR A 40 48.31 -2.76 13.96
CA THR A 40 49.03 -4.02 13.92
C THR A 40 48.27 -5.09 13.12
N LEU A 41 46.96 -5.21 13.36
CA LEU A 41 46.10 -6.13 12.57
C LEU A 41 46.16 -5.83 11.08
N ARG A 42 46.02 -4.56 10.68
CA ARG A 42 46.08 -4.16 9.25
C ARG A 42 47.44 -4.46 8.60
N ALA A 43 48.51 -4.35 9.36
CA ALA A 43 49.87 -4.69 8.86
C ALA A 43 50.07 -6.20 8.66
N ILE A 44 49.43 -7.00 9.50
CA ILE A 44 49.60 -8.48 9.50
C ILE A 44 48.58 -9.16 8.55
N LEU A 45 47.40 -8.56 8.33
CA LEU A 45 46.32 -9.15 7.54
C LEU A 45 46.75 -9.65 6.14
N PRO A 46 47.58 -8.96 5.36
CA PRO A 46 48.01 -9.46 4.06
C PRO A 46 48.80 -10.78 4.12
N GLN A 47 49.46 -11.02 5.24
CA GLN A 47 50.27 -12.25 5.46
C GLN A 47 49.41 -13.42 6.02
N LEU A 48 48.27 -13.10 6.60
CA LEU A 48 47.34 -14.05 7.22
C LEU A 48 46.12 -14.39 6.35
N GLU A 49 46.03 -13.81 5.17
CA GLU A 49 44.90 -13.97 4.29
C GLU A 49 44.68 -15.46 3.94
N GLY A 50 43.44 -15.96 4.25
CA GLY A 50 43.11 -17.37 4.08
C GLY A 50 43.48 -18.31 5.22
N THR A 51 44.07 -17.84 6.32
CA THR A 51 44.41 -18.65 7.48
C THR A 51 43.43 -18.44 8.65
N CYS A 52 43.25 -19.47 9.50
CA CYS A 52 42.44 -19.35 10.73
C CYS A 52 42.95 -18.28 11.70
N ALA A 53 44.24 -17.98 11.67
CA ALA A 53 44.84 -16.94 12.51
C ALA A 53 44.32 -15.53 12.23
N GLN A 54 43.83 -15.26 11.04
CA GLN A 54 43.19 -14.00 10.70
C GLN A 54 41.97 -13.74 11.60
N TYR A 55 41.14 -14.74 11.81
CA TYR A 55 39.92 -14.62 12.63
C TYR A 55 40.23 -14.47 14.10
N GLU A 56 41.26 -15.13 14.64
CA GLU A 56 41.65 -15.00 16.05
C GLU A 56 42.07 -13.58 16.42
N HIS A 57 42.76 -12.88 15.53
CA HIS A 57 43.16 -11.49 15.77
C HIS A 57 41.98 -10.54 15.71
N ILE A 58 41.05 -10.75 14.76
CA ILE A 58 39.84 -9.95 14.63
C ILE A 58 38.90 -10.15 15.84
N ASP A 59 38.80 -11.38 16.35
CA ASP A 59 37.93 -11.71 17.46
C ASP A 59 38.35 -11.10 18.80
N LYS A 60 39.61 -10.70 18.96
CA LYS A 60 40.10 -9.96 20.13
C LYS A 60 39.60 -8.52 20.20
N LEU A 61 39.12 -7.94 19.08
CA LEU A 61 38.61 -6.58 19.07
C LEU A 61 37.21 -6.50 19.69
N PRO A 62 36.90 -5.44 20.45
CA PRO A 62 35.55 -5.20 20.97
C PRO A 62 34.51 -5.18 19.86
N ARG A 63 33.32 -5.69 20.15
CA ARG A 63 32.17 -5.67 19.26
C ARG A 63 31.31 -4.44 19.58
N ILE A 64 30.87 -3.73 18.55
CA ILE A 64 29.98 -2.58 18.61
C ILE A 64 28.61 -2.98 18.11
N TYR A 65 27.58 -2.77 18.91
CA TYR A 65 26.19 -3.04 18.59
C TYR A 65 25.45 -1.69 18.40
N PRO A 66 25.28 -1.20 17.18
CA PRO A 66 24.69 0.12 16.95
C PRO A 66 23.18 0.13 17.17
N ALA A 67 22.49 -0.97 16.81
CA ALA A 67 21.04 -1.02 16.80
C ALA A 67 20.41 -1.00 18.19
N VAL A 68 21.08 -1.54 19.22
CA VAL A 68 20.48 -1.79 20.53
C VAL A 68 21.36 -1.35 21.68
N GLU A 69 20.77 -0.67 22.67
CA GLU A 69 21.32 -0.53 24.00
C GLU A 69 20.96 -1.77 24.82
N TYR A 70 21.96 -2.60 25.15
CA TYR A 70 21.78 -3.80 26.00
C TYR A 70 22.02 -3.49 27.47
N SER A 71 21.28 -4.19 28.32
CA SER A 71 21.52 -4.33 29.76
C SER A 71 21.66 -5.80 30.11
N ARG A 72 22.23 -6.11 31.29
CA ARG A 72 22.26 -7.48 31.81
C ARG A 72 21.12 -7.68 32.80
N THR A 73 20.49 -8.85 32.76
CA THR A 73 19.58 -9.33 33.81
C THR A 73 20.36 -9.78 35.03
N GLN A 74 19.69 -10.03 36.15
CA GLN A 74 20.30 -10.61 37.36
C GLN A 74 20.93 -11.98 37.10
N GLU A 75 20.42 -12.71 36.10
CA GLU A 75 20.91 -14.01 35.67
C GLU A 75 22.09 -13.93 34.68
N GLY A 76 22.51 -12.69 34.31
CA GLY A 76 23.62 -12.46 33.40
C GLY A 76 23.28 -12.42 31.92
N GLU A 77 22.01 -12.68 31.55
CA GLU A 77 21.56 -12.64 30.17
C GLU A 77 21.46 -11.20 29.61
N ARG A 78 21.60 -11.07 28.30
CA ARG A 78 21.45 -9.80 27.60
C ARG A 78 19.98 -9.50 27.36
N ARG A 79 19.53 -8.31 27.75
CA ARG A 79 18.19 -7.82 27.48
C ARG A 79 18.25 -6.48 26.76
N MET A 80 17.42 -6.33 25.75
CA MET A 80 17.24 -5.05 25.08
C MET A 80 16.68 -4.02 26.08
N LYS A 81 17.38 -2.90 26.24
CA LYS A 81 16.94 -1.76 27.03
C LYS A 81 16.28 -0.70 26.14
N ASN A 82 16.90 -0.41 25.00
CA ASN A 82 16.40 0.55 24.03
C ASN A 82 16.84 0.17 22.62
N TYR A 83 15.98 0.40 21.65
CA TYR A 83 16.30 0.28 20.22
C TYR A 83 16.63 1.65 19.67
N ASN A 84 17.78 1.79 19.04
CA ASN A 84 18.34 3.07 18.59
C ASN A 84 17.84 3.51 17.20
N GLY A 85 17.16 2.66 16.45
CA GLY A 85 16.79 2.95 15.06
C GLY A 85 17.97 2.94 14.08
N LEU A 86 19.16 2.50 14.52
CA LEU A 86 20.34 2.42 13.66
C LEU A 86 20.42 1.08 12.94
N VAL A 87 20.50 1.15 11.63
CA VAL A 87 20.76 0.01 10.74
C VAL A 87 22.19 0.06 10.25
N GLN A 88 22.91 -1.05 10.35
CA GLN A 88 24.28 -1.15 9.85
C GLN A 88 24.30 -1.84 8.48
N LEU A 89 24.87 -1.12 7.49
CA LEU A 89 25.26 -1.69 6.21
C LEU A 89 26.77 -1.93 6.19
N GLU A 90 27.19 -2.94 5.43
CA GLU A 90 28.59 -3.29 5.29
C GLU A 90 28.94 -3.42 3.81
N VAL A 91 30.07 -2.82 3.42
CA VAL A 91 30.70 -3.05 2.14
C VAL A 91 32.04 -3.72 2.44
N ASN A 92 32.19 -4.99 2.06
CA ASN A 92 33.38 -5.79 2.33
C ASN A 92 34.16 -6.02 1.03
N ARG A 93 35.34 -6.64 1.11
CA ARG A 93 36.22 -7.00 -0.01
C ARG A 93 36.69 -5.81 -0.85
N LEU A 94 36.86 -4.67 -0.22
CA LEU A 94 37.48 -3.51 -0.83
C LEU A 94 38.99 -3.77 -0.99
N SER A 95 39.60 -3.19 -2.00
CA SER A 95 41.03 -3.32 -2.25
C SER A 95 41.88 -2.61 -1.19
N GLY A 96 41.35 -1.57 -0.57
CA GLY A 96 42.05 -0.82 0.49
C GLY A 96 41.26 0.35 1.07
N ILE A 97 41.96 1.17 1.84
CA ILE A 97 41.38 2.32 2.56
C ILE A 97 40.81 3.35 1.59
N ALA A 98 41.40 3.54 0.40
CA ALA A 98 40.93 4.52 -0.60
C ALA A 98 39.50 4.22 -1.06
N GLU A 99 39.19 2.96 -1.33
CA GLU A 99 37.84 2.56 -1.71
C GLU A 99 36.85 2.68 -0.53
N ALA A 100 37.32 2.39 0.70
CA ALA A 100 36.50 2.61 1.90
C ALA A 100 36.20 4.10 2.13
N GLU A 101 37.15 5.00 1.86
CA GLU A 101 36.93 6.45 1.89
C GLU A 101 35.91 6.87 0.84
N TYR A 102 36.01 6.33 -0.38
CA TYR A 102 35.03 6.62 -1.41
C TYR A 102 33.59 6.17 -1.02
N VAL A 103 33.47 4.97 -0.47
CA VAL A 103 32.16 4.47 0.06
C VAL A 103 31.59 5.41 1.12
N LYS A 104 32.45 5.90 2.05
CA LYS A 104 32.03 6.87 3.09
C LYS A 104 31.53 8.17 2.47
N GLN A 105 32.24 8.70 1.48
CA GLN A 105 31.84 9.93 0.78
C GLN A 105 30.51 9.77 0.06
N GLN A 106 30.29 8.67 -0.63
CA GLN A 106 29.00 8.39 -1.26
C GLN A 106 27.87 8.20 -0.27
N ALA A 107 28.12 7.50 0.84
CA ALA A 107 27.14 7.34 1.90
C ALA A 107 26.78 8.67 2.56
N ALA A 108 27.72 9.61 2.69
CA ALA A 108 27.52 10.93 3.26
C ALA A 108 26.57 11.84 2.44
N LEU A 109 26.31 11.49 1.18
CA LEU A 109 25.36 12.24 0.33
C LEU A 109 23.92 12.13 0.81
N LEU A 110 23.59 11.07 1.55
CA LEU A 110 22.24 10.91 2.10
C LEU A 110 22.16 11.51 3.52
N PRO A 111 21.21 12.41 3.78
CA PRO A 111 21.03 13.03 5.08
C PRO A 111 20.65 12.04 6.20
N GLN A 112 20.26 10.81 5.84
CA GLN A 112 19.93 9.72 6.75
C GLN A 112 21.15 8.96 7.27
N THR A 113 22.34 9.23 6.70
CA THR A 113 23.57 8.61 7.18
C THR A 113 23.98 9.21 8.51
N PHE A 114 23.88 8.42 9.57
CA PHE A 114 24.29 8.81 10.93
C PHE A 114 25.81 8.75 11.10
N ALA A 115 26.44 7.67 10.64
CA ALA A 115 27.88 7.52 10.63
C ALA A 115 28.35 6.60 9.50
N ALA A 116 29.55 6.85 9.00
CA ALA A 116 30.23 5.94 8.10
C ALA A 116 31.73 5.93 8.38
N PHE A 117 32.32 4.74 8.45
CA PHE A 117 33.73 4.58 8.82
C PHE A 117 34.35 3.32 8.22
N CYS A 118 35.68 3.33 8.13
CA CYS A 118 36.46 2.20 7.64
C CYS A 118 36.45 1.05 8.66
N GLY A 119 36.25 -0.17 8.20
CA GLY A 119 36.25 -1.37 9.06
C GLY A 119 37.66 -1.73 9.56
N SER A 120 37.74 -2.66 10.53
CA SER A 120 38.97 -3.06 11.21
C SER A 120 40.06 -3.58 10.27
N SER A 121 39.67 -4.27 9.18
CA SER A 121 40.61 -4.77 8.17
C SER A 121 41.21 -3.69 7.27
N GLY A 122 40.64 -2.49 7.21
CA GLY A 122 40.99 -1.49 6.20
C GLY A 122 40.42 -1.77 4.80
N ARG A 123 39.80 -2.93 4.60
CA ARG A 123 39.20 -3.40 3.33
C ARG A 123 37.69 -3.53 3.41
N SER A 124 37.07 -2.74 4.26
CA SER A 124 35.61 -2.69 4.39
C SER A 124 35.16 -1.33 4.89
N ALA A 125 33.93 -0.95 4.56
CA ALA A 125 33.28 0.23 5.11
C ALA A 125 32.01 -0.19 5.87
N LYS A 126 31.70 0.54 6.94
CA LYS A 126 30.51 0.39 7.74
C LYS A 126 29.71 1.69 7.63
N ILE A 127 28.40 1.57 7.37
CA ILE A 127 27.49 2.69 7.24
C ILE A 127 26.36 2.48 8.23
N TRP A 128 26.10 3.47 9.08
CA TRP A 128 24.98 3.47 10.01
C TRP A 128 23.92 4.44 9.53
N VAL A 129 22.74 3.91 9.27
CA VAL A 129 21.60 4.64 8.73
C VAL A 129 20.52 4.76 9.79
N LEU A 130 19.98 5.97 9.95
CA LEU A 130 18.99 6.26 10.99
C LEU A 130 17.57 6.06 10.47
N PHE A 131 16.75 5.37 11.28
CA PHE A 131 15.34 5.11 11.04
C PHE A 131 14.51 5.45 12.27
N ALA A 132 13.29 5.92 12.04
CA ALA A 132 12.30 6.19 13.07
C ALA A 132 10.88 5.92 12.59
N LEU A 133 9.94 5.88 13.51
CA LEU A 133 8.51 5.96 13.24
C LEU A 133 8.13 7.38 12.78
N PRO A 134 6.95 7.59 12.16
CA PRO A 134 6.52 8.93 11.72
C PRO A 134 6.44 9.97 12.84
N ASP A 135 6.27 9.52 14.09
CA ASP A 135 6.29 10.38 15.29
C ASP A 135 7.71 10.67 15.81
N GLY A 136 8.75 10.22 15.12
CA GLY A 136 10.15 10.36 15.50
C GLY A 136 10.61 9.38 16.59
N THR A 137 9.76 8.50 17.08
CA THR A 137 10.11 7.48 18.09
C THR A 137 10.60 6.18 17.46
N THR A 138 11.07 5.25 18.29
CA THR A 138 11.44 3.88 17.86
C THR A 138 10.63 2.84 18.62
N PRO A 139 10.41 1.63 18.06
CA PRO A 139 9.70 0.56 18.74
C PRO A 139 10.34 0.18 20.08
N LYS A 140 9.50 0.01 21.11
CA LYS A 140 9.97 -0.27 22.48
C LYS A 140 10.05 -1.75 22.82
N ARG A 141 9.23 -2.60 22.16
CA ARG A 141 9.24 -4.04 22.39
C ARG A 141 10.25 -4.69 21.45
N GLU A 142 10.97 -5.69 21.93
CA GLU A 142 12.02 -6.36 21.17
C GLU A 142 11.48 -7.05 19.89
N SER A 143 10.30 -7.65 19.96
CA SER A 143 9.62 -8.24 18.80
C SER A 143 9.32 -7.22 17.71
N ASP A 144 8.79 -6.05 18.12
CA ASP A 144 8.40 -4.98 17.21
C ASP A 144 9.66 -4.29 16.63
N ALA A 145 10.70 -4.14 17.47
CA ALA A 145 12.00 -3.62 17.05
C ALA A 145 12.70 -4.55 16.04
N ALA A 146 12.62 -5.86 16.24
CA ALA A 146 13.20 -6.83 15.32
C ALA A 146 12.53 -6.78 13.93
N LEU A 147 11.20 -6.71 13.90
CA LEU A 147 10.43 -6.57 12.66
C LEU A 147 10.72 -5.25 11.96
N PHE A 148 10.69 -4.14 12.73
CA PHE A 148 11.03 -2.81 12.22
C PHE A 148 12.45 -2.80 11.64
N HIS A 149 13.42 -3.35 12.37
CA HIS A 149 14.82 -3.42 11.94
C HIS A 149 14.99 -4.21 10.64
N ALA A 150 14.25 -5.30 10.46
CA ALA A 150 14.28 -6.08 9.23
C ALA A 150 13.78 -5.29 8.01
N HIS A 151 12.70 -4.53 8.16
CA HIS A 151 12.20 -3.64 7.10
C HIS A 151 13.16 -2.48 6.84
N ALA A 152 13.68 -1.86 7.92
CA ALA A 152 14.64 -0.78 7.85
C ALA A 152 15.93 -1.21 7.13
N TYR A 153 16.45 -2.41 7.41
CA TYR A 153 17.62 -2.94 6.75
C TYR A 153 17.40 -3.11 5.24
N ARG A 154 16.28 -3.73 4.84
CA ARG A 154 15.94 -3.92 3.42
C ARG A 154 15.81 -2.57 2.70
N MET A 155 15.18 -1.59 3.34
CA MET A 155 15.07 -0.24 2.79
C MET A 155 16.44 0.44 2.70
N ALA A 156 17.28 0.34 3.73
CA ALA A 156 18.63 0.89 3.71
C ALA A 156 19.46 0.31 2.56
N VAL A 157 19.46 -1.02 2.39
CA VAL A 157 20.15 -1.66 1.26
C VAL A 157 19.65 -1.10 -0.08
N LYS A 158 18.34 -0.99 -0.24
CA LYS A 158 17.71 -0.50 -1.47
C LYS A 158 18.07 0.95 -1.78
N CYS A 159 18.20 1.79 -0.73
CA CYS A 159 18.56 3.21 -0.88
C CYS A 159 20.04 3.43 -1.16
N TYR A 160 20.91 2.65 -0.52
CA TYR A 160 22.35 2.88 -0.58
C TYR A 160 23.04 2.13 -1.72
N GLN A 161 22.55 0.94 -2.11
CA GLN A 161 23.19 0.16 -3.17
C GLN A 161 23.35 0.93 -4.50
N PRO A 162 22.36 1.72 -4.99
CA PRO A 162 22.52 2.48 -6.23
C PRO A 162 23.59 3.60 -6.16
N LEU A 163 23.92 4.06 -4.94
CA LEU A 163 24.92 5.11 -4.74
C LEU A 163 26.36 4.57 -4.70
N LEU A 164 26.49 3.28 -4.42
CA LEU A 164 27.76 2.64 -4.19
C LEU A 164 28.19 1.83 -5.42
N PRO A 165 29.43 2.00 -5.90
CA PRO A 165 29.95 1.18 -6.99
C PRO A 165 30.32 -0.24 -6.53
N PHE A 166 30.31 -0.49 -5.22
CA PHE A 166 30.63 -1.76 -4.60
C PHE A 166 29.37 -2.39 -3.99
N ALA A 167 29.26 -3.71 -4.08
CA ALA A 167 28.11 -4.44 -3.53
C ALA A 167 28.06 -4.34 -2.00
N ILE A 168 26.89 -3.98 -1.47
CA ILE A 168 26.62 -4.10 -0.05
C ILE A 168 26.59 -5.59 0.32
N THR A 169 27.37 -5.95 1.34
CA THR A 169 27.37 -7.31 1.89
C THR A 169 26.06 -7.55 2.63
N LEU A 170 25.16 -8.27 1.98
CA LEU A 170 23.85 -8.58 2.56
C LEU A 170 24.02 -9.53 3.75
N LYS A 171 23.29 -9.27 4.83
CA LYS A 171 23.21 -10.11 6.02
C LYS A 171 21.76 -10.30 6.43
N GLU A 172 21.46 -11.37 7.12
CA GLU A 172 20.14 -11.52 7.74
C GLU A 172 19.94 -10.37 8.74
N PRO A 173 18.83 -9.58 8.60
CA PRO A 173 18.59 -8.47 9.49
C PRO A 173 18.41 -8.95 10.92
N SER A 174 19.24 -8.48 11.83
CA SER A 174 19.18 -8.88 13.24
C SER A 174 19.55 -7.72 14.14
N LEU A 175 18.83 -7.58 15.25
CA LEU A 175 19.15 -6.63 16.32
C LEU A 175 20.54 -6.90 16.92
N THR A 176 21.05 -8.12 16.81
CA THR A 176 22.36 -8.52 17.31
C THR A 176 23.49 -8.27 16.30
N GLN A 177 23.18 -7.63 15.15
CA GLN A 177 24.21 -7.31 14.17
C GLN A 177 25.25 -6.34 14.79
N SER A 178 26.52 -6.71 14.65
CA SER A 178 27.62 -5.96 15.24
C SER A 178 28.77 -5.78 14.27
N CYS A 179 29.60 -4.79 14.49
CA CYS A 179 30.90 -4.65 13.84
C CYS A 179 32.02 -4.67 14.90
N ARG A 180 33.25 -4.86 14.45
CA ARG A 180 34.43 -4.77 15.32
C ARG A 180 34.87 -3.34 15.50
N MET A 181 35.43 -3.03 16.68
CA MET A 181 36.12 -1.77 16.92
C MET A 181 37.19 -1.56 15.84
N THR A 182 37.29 -0.34 15.34
CA THR A 182 38.18 0.01 14.25
C THR A 182 38.94 1.30 14.53
N LEU A 183 39.90 1.60 13.67
CA LEU A 183 40.60 2.87 13.61
C LEU A 183 40.29 3.56 12.28
N ASP A 184 39.73 4.75 12.39
CA ASP A 184 39.47 5.64 11.24
C ASP A 184 39.72 7.08 11.65
N GLY A 185 40.73 7.70 11.06
CA GLY A 185 41.13 9.09 11.43
C GLY A 185 40.06 10.12 11.04
N TYR A 186 39.25 9.83 10.03
CA TYR A 186 38.23 10.72 9.48
C TYR A 186 36.89 10.04 9.27
N PRO A 187 36.28 9.48 10.33
CA PRO A 187 34.95 8.88 10.19
C PRO A 187 33.94 9.99 9.87
N TYR A 188 33.02 9.69 8.96
CA TYR A 188 31.85 10.55 8.77
C TYR A 188 30.91 10.40 9.97
N TYR A 189 30.41 11.51 10.47
CA TYR A 189 29.47 11.53 11.58
C TYR A 189 28.52 12.72 11.50
N ASN A 190 27.22 12.44 11.47
CA ASN A 190 26.15 13.43 11.43
C ASN A 190 25.20 13.21 12.62
N PRO A 191 25.37 13.92 13.75
CA PRO A 191 24.48 13.81 14.90
C PRO A 191 23.08 14.36 14.62
N ALA A 192 22.90 15.17 13.57
CA ALA A 192 21.63 15.72 13.11
C ALA A 192 21.05 14.95 11.90
N ALA A 193 21.42 13.68 11.76
CA ALA A 193 20.89 12.84 10.68
C ALA A 193 19.35 12.78 10.74
N VAL A 194 18.72 12.96 9.60
CA VAL A 194 17.26 12.87 9.45
C VAL A 194 16.88 11.40 9.30
N PRO A 195 16.03 10.82 10.16
CA PRO A 195 15.69 9.42 10.04
C PRO A 195 14.86 9.15 8.77
N PHE A 196 15.06 8.00 8.15
CA PHE A 196 14.03 7.45 7.28
C PHE A 196 12.82 7.10 8.15
N CYS A 197 11.66 7.65 7.80
CA CYS A 197 10.42 7.30 8.47
C CYS A 197 9.85 6.02 7.84
N LEU A 198 9.82 4.97 8.64
CA LEU A 198 9.01 3.80 8.33
C LEU A 198 7.69 3.97 9.04
N GLU A 199 6.65 4.18 8.27
CA GLU A 199 5.31 3.92 8.80
C GLU A 199 5.33 2.48 9.28
N GLN A 200 5.00 2.26 10.55
CA GLN A 200 4.99 0.91 11.06
C GLN A 200 4.17 0.06 10.10
N PRO A 201 4.69 -1.07 9.60
CA PRO A 201 3.87 -2.16 9.13
C PRO A 201 3.15 -2.70 10.36
N LEU A 202 2.08 -2.05 10.71
CA LEU A 202 1.41 -2.15 11.96
C LEU A 202 0.35 -3.15 11.99
N GLY A 203 0.64 -4.22 11.64
CA GLY A 203 0.00 -5.44 11.93
C GLY A 203 1.10 -6.45 11.80
N MET A 204 1.57 -6.96 12.90
CA MET A 204 2.12 -8.28 12.89
C MET A 204 1.13 -9.12 12.09
N PRO A 205 1.47 -9.63 10.89
CA PRO A 205 0.70 -10.71 10.33
C PRO A 205 0.61 -11.71 11.47
N GLU A 206 -0.58 -12.25 11.74
CA GLU A 206 -0.71 -13.41 12.60
C GLU A 206 0.43 -14.37 12.26
N GLU A 207 1.02 -15.03 13.24
CA GLU A 207 2.20 -15.90 13.04
C GLU A 207 2.06 -16.84 11.83
N GLU A 208 0.83 -17.22 11.49
CA GLU A 208 0.44 -18.00 10.32
C GLU A 208 0.74 -17.27 8.99
N ASN A 209 0.42 -16.00 8.88
CA ASN A 209 0.67 -15.22 7.66
C ASN A 209 2.15 -14.86 7.50
N PHE A 210 2.88 -14.71 8.63
CA PHE A 210 4.32 -14.53 8.60
C PHE A 210 5.02 -15.84 8.20
N ARG A 211 4.55 -17.00 8.70
CA ARG A 211 5.03 -18.32 8.27
C ARG A 211 4.71 -18.59 6.81
N GLN A 212 3.53 -18.21 6.32
CA GLN A 212 3.17 -18.36 4.91
C GLN A 212 3.96 -17.42 4.01
N ARG A 213 4.21 -16.15 4.43
CA ARG A 213 5.12 -15.23 3.71
C ARG A 213 6.56 -15.75 3.73
N LYS A 214 7.05 -16.21 4.87
CA LYS A 214 8.40 -16.78 5.00
C LYS A 214 8.55 -18.09 4.22
N LEU A 215 7.50 -18.88 4.12
CA LEU A 215 7.42 -20.06 3.25
C LEU A 215 7.32 -19.67 1.76
N ALA A 216 6.55 -18.63 1.42
CA ALA A 216 6.47 -18.11 0.06
C ALA A 216 7.76 -17.36 -0.35
N GLU A 217 8.42 -16.67 0.58
CA GLU A 217 9.76 -16.09 0.39
C GLU A 217 10.83 -17.19 0.30
N LYS A 218 10.71 -18.28 1.06
CA LYS A 218 11.61 -19.44 1.05
C LYS A 218 11.30 -20.43 -0.07
N ASN A 219 10.15 -20.35 -0.72
CA ASN A 219 9.79 -21.24 -1.80
C ASN A 219 9.61 -20.45 -3.10
N PRO A 220 10.69 -20.23 -3.87
CA PRO A 220 10.63 -19.53 -5.15
C PRO A 220 9.64 -20.15 -6.15
N LEU A 221 9.32 -21.44 -5.98
CA LEU A 221 8.34 -22.17 -6.81
C LEU A 221 6.91 -21.62 -6.70
N LEU A 222 6.55 -21.00 -5.57
CA LEU A 222 5.23 -20.36 -5.41
C LEU A 222 5.11 -19.04 -6.16
N ARG A 223 6.21 -18.48 -6.65
CA ARG A 223 6.24 -17.24 -7.43
C ARG A 223 6.25 -17.48 -8.95
N LEU A 224 6.45 -18.71 -9.39
CA LEU A 224 6.53 -19.07 -10.79
C LEU A 224 5.26 -19.81 -11.20
N HIS A 225 4.61 -19.34 -12.26
CA HIS A 225 3.53 -20.10 -12.89
C HIS A 225 4.05 -21.46 -13.34
N PRO A 226 3.33 -22.55 -13.04
CA PRO A 226 3.77 -23.92 -13.34
C PRO A 226 3.91 -24.24 -14.83
N ASP A 227 3.49 -23.34 -15.72
CA ASP A 227 3.35 -23.63 -17.16
C ASP A 227 4.44 -23.03 -18.07
N SER A 228 5.57 -22.51 -17.52
CA SER A 228 6.61 -21.97 -18.39
C SER A 228 7.56 -23.05 -18.89
N LYS A 229 7.47 -23.40 -20.18
CA LYS A 229 8.42 -24.27 -20.88
C LYS A 229 9.89 -23.77 -20.84
N ALA A 230 10.12 -22.50 -20.50
CA ALA A 230 11.44 -21.93 -20.25
C ALA A 230 12.15 -22.59 -19.05
N SER A 231 11.40 -23.03 -18.05
CA SER A 231 11.92 -23.72 -16.88
C SER A 231 12.65 -25.02 -17.25
N ASP A 232 12.15 -25.79 -18.23
CA ASP A 232 12.74 -27.06 -18.63
C ASP A 232 14.09 -26.88 -19.31
N THR A 233 14.20 -25.85 -20.18
CA THR A 233 15.45 -25.52 -20.88
C THR A 233 16.55 -25.11 -19.90
N PHE A 234 16.21 -24.26 -18.94
CA PHE A 234 17.17 -23.85 -17.92
C PHE A 234 17.53 -24.95 -16.95
N ALA A 235 16.62 -25.84 -16.62
CA ALA A 235 16.91 -27.02 -15.80
C ALA A 235 17.99 -27.89 -16.47
N ILE A 236 17.88 -28.16 -17.77
CA ILE A 236 18.86 -28.94 -18.53
C ILE A 236 20.23 -28.22 -18.58
N LEU A 237 20.24 -26.91 -18.80
CA LEU A 237 21.47 -26.13 -18.80
C LEU A 237 22.11 -26.08 -17.43
N PHE A 238 21.30 -25.98 -16.37
CA PHE A 238 21.76 -25.97 -14.99
C PHE A 238 22.39 -27.30 -14.59
N GLU A 239 21.77 -28.43 -14.93
CA GLU A 239 22.33 -29.76 -14.70
C GLU A 239 23.70 -29.92 -15.39
N SER A 240 23.80 -29.47 -16.64
CA SER A 240 25.08 -29.47 -17.35
C SER A 240 26.14 -28.58 -16.70
N ALA A 241 25.73 -27.42 -16.16
CA ALA A 241 26.61 -26.51 -15.42
C ALA A 241 27.04 -27.12 -14.07
N LEU A 242 26.11 -27.78 -13.39
CA LEU A 242 26.34 -28.49 -12.12
C LEU A 242 27.35 -29.62 -12.29
N ASP A 243 27.18 -30.43 -13.34
CA ASP A 243 28.15 -31.51 -13.67
C ASP A 243 29.55 -30.98 -13.98
N ARG A 244 29.66 -29.82 -14.61
CA ARG A 244 30.95 -29.17 -14.86
C ARG A 244 31.58 -28.65 -13.58
N ALA A 245 30.79 -28.04 -12.70
CA ALA A 245 31.24 -27.57 -11.40
C ALA A 245 31.75 -28.72 -10.52
N PHE A 246 31.07 -29.85 -10.53
CA PHE A 246 31.55 -31.07 -9.83
C PHE A 246 32.88 -31.63 -10.36
N ARG A 247 33.06 -31.60 -11.69
CA ARG A 247 34.34 -32.05 -12.29
C ARG A 247 35.50 -31.12 -11.97
N GLU A 248 35.21 -29.80 -11.86
CA GLU A 248 36.23 -28.81 -11.49
C GLU A 248 36.68 -28.93 -10.04
N LEU A 249 35.74 -29.35 -9.18
CA LEU A 249 36.00 -29.60 -7.75
C LEU A 249 36.36 -31.08 -7.48
N ASP A 250 37.35 -31.60 -8.16
CA ASP A 250 37.81 -32.99 -8.04
C ASP A 250 37.96 -33.38 -6.55
N GLY A 251 37.13 -34.33 -6.10
CA GLY A 251 37.06 -34.78 -4.69
C GLY A 251 35.98 -34.09 -3.82
N TRP A 252 35.17 -33.17 -4.34
CA TRP A 252 34.02 -32.64 -3.58
C TRP A 252 32.96 -33.72 -3.40
N LYS A 253 32.59 -33.97 -2.15
CA LYS A 253 31.50 -34.91 -1.81
C LYS A 253 30.20 -34.18 -1.75
N ARG A 254 29.10 -34.82 -2.15
CA ARG A 254 27.75 -34.28 -2.14
C ARG A 254 27.32 -33.70 -0.77
N ASP A 255 27.95 -34.14 0.32
CA ASP A 255 27.76 -33.63 1.68
C ASP A 255 28.78 -32.52 2.06
N GLY A 256 29.49 -31.96 1.08
CA GLY A 256 30.44 -30.88 1.28
C GLY A 256 29.77 -29.53 1.49
N ASP A 257 30.55 -28.53 1.94
CA ASP A 257 30.04 -27.16 2.11
C ASP A 257 29.58 -26.60 0.78
N LEU A 258 28.26 -26.36 0.63
CA LEU A 258 27.63 -25.82 -0.58
C LEU A 258 28.29 -24.54 -1.04
N ARG A 259 28.84 -23.72 -0.14
CA ARG A 259 29.52 -22.46 -0.46
C ARG A 259 30.70 -22.65 -1.41
N ILE A 260 31.38 -23.80 -1.34
CA ILE A 260 32.50 -24.12 -2.24
C ILE A 260 31.99 -24.39 -3.67
N LEU A 261 30.84 -25.05 -3.78
CA LEU A 261 30.23 -25.40 -5.06
C LEU A 261 29.60 -24.17 -5.74
N LEU A 262 29.09 -23.22 -4.98
CA LEU A 262 28.36 -22.07 -5.52
C LEU A 262 29.16 -21.23 -6.51
N VAL A 263 30.46 -21.08 -6.28
CA VAL A 263 31.33 -20.24 -7.14
C VAL A 263 31.49 -20.85 -8.54
N PRO A 264 32.00 -22.08 -8.72
CA PRO A 264 32.13 -22.66 -10.04
C PRO A 264 30.77 -22.93 -10.71
N LEU A 265 29.74 -23.28 -9.92
CA LEU A 265 28.40 -23.45 -10.46
C LEU A 265 27.86 -22.15 -11.08
N ALA A 266 27.94 -21.04 -10.35
CA ALA A 266 27.49 -19.74 -10.84
C ALA A 266 28.29 -19.28 -12.07
N GLU A 267 29.61 -19.53 -12.12
CA GLU A 267 30.43 -19.25 -13.31
C GLU A 267 29.97 -20.05 -14.53
N HIS A 268 29.73 -21.36 -14.37
CA HIS A 268 29.28 -22.20 -15.47
C HIS A 268 27.87 -21.82 -15.93
N CYS A 269 26.98 -21.51 -15.00
CA CYS A 269 25.64 -21.01 -15.29
C CYS A 269 25.69 -19.66 -16.05
N PHE A 270 26.54 -18.72 -15.61
CA PHE A 270 26.75 -17.46 -16.29
C PHE A 270 27.23 -17.63 -17.74
N LYS A 271 28.23 -18.50 -17.92
CA LYS A 271 28.76 -18.83 -19.25
C LYS A 271 27.73 -19.54 -20.14
N ALA A 272 26.85 -20.31 -19.55
CA ALA A 272 25.75 -20.98 -20.25
C ALA A 272 24.60 -20.04 -20.61
N GLY A 273 24.54 -18.84 -20.04
CA GLY A 273 23.49 -17.86 -20.32
C GLY A 273 22.21 -18.07 -19.51
N ILE A 274 22.32 -18.68 -18.33
CA ILE A 274 21.19 -18.85 -17.42
C ILE A 274 21.02 -17.56 -16.62
N PRO A 275 19.82 -16.96 -16.57
CA PRO A 275 19.56 -15.77 -15.75
C PRO A 275 19.83 -15.99 -14.27
N GLU A 276 20.26 -14.94 -13.55
CA GLU A 276 20.63 -14.98 -12.12
C GLU A 276 19.54 -15.61 -11.26
N GLU A 277 18.29 -15.11 -11.37
CA GLU A 277 17.16 -15.61 -10.58
C GLU A 277 16.87 -17.09 -10.83
N GLU A 278 17.09 -17.55 -12.05
CA GLU A 278 16.89 -18.96 -12.40
C GLU A 278 17.97 -19.85 -11.79
N VAL A 279 19.22 -19.40 -11.75
CA VAL A 279 20.30 -20.14 -11.06
C VAL A 279 20.03 -20.22 -9.57
N VAL A 280 19.61 -19.13 -8.96
CA VAL A 280 19.20 -19.11 -7.54
C VAL A 280 18.07 -20.13 -7.31
N ARG A 281 17.04 -20.11 -8.15
CA ARG A 281 15.89 -21.01 -8.06
C ARG A 281 16.31 -22.48 -8.16
N GLN A 282 17.07 -22.83 -9.18
CA GLN A 282 17.52 -24.20 -9.41
C GLN A 282 18.44 -24.68 -8.27
N THR A 283 19.33 -23.83 -7.79
CA THR A 283 20.22 -24.16 -6.66
C THR A 283 19.42 -24.44 -5.39
N LEU A 284 18.43 -23.61 -5.08
CA LEU A 284 17.57 -23.80 -3.91
C LEU A 284 16.68 -25.04 -4.02
N MET A 285 16.29 -25.44 -5.23
CA MET A 285 15.56 -26.69 -5.47
C MET A 285 16.42 -27.91 -5.23
N HIS A 286 17.65 -27.92 -5.76
CA HIS A 286 18.57 -29.05 -5.63
C HIS A 286 19.09 -29.23 -4.21
N TYR A 287 19.30 -28.14 -3.49
CA TYR A 287 19.92 -28.10 -2.16
C TYR A 287 19.01 -27.51 -1.09
N TYR A 288 17.69 -27.79 -1.15
CA TYR A 288 16.69 -27.16 -0.28
C TYR A 288 16.90 -27.37 1.22
N ARG A 289 17.62 -28.43 1.63
CA ARG A 289 17.94 -28.73 3.03
C ARG A 289 19.21 -28.05 3.52
N GLU A 290 20.15 -27.79 2.63
CA GLU A 290 21.52 -27.37 2.94
C GLU A 290 21.75 -25.90 2.56
N ALA A 291 20.92 -25.37 1.63
CA ALA A 291 21.07 -24.05 1.11
C ALA A 291 20.48 -22.99 2.04
N ASP A 292 21.34 -22.06 2.46
CA ASP A 292 20.88 -20.77 2.97
C ASP A 292 20.59 -19.86 1.78
N GLU A 293 19.31 -19.54 1.58
CA GLU A 293 18.85 -18.71 0.43
C GLU A 293 19.62 -17.39 0.33
N PHE A 294 19.93 -16.80 1.47
CA PHE A 294 20.64 -15.54 1.53
C PHE A 294 22.09 -15.68 1.01
N ILE A 295 22.79 -16.72 1.43
CA ILE A 295 24.17 -17.01 0.98
C ILE A 295 24.17 -17.33 -0.53
N VAL A 296 23.21 -18.15 -0.98
CA VAL A 296 23.06 -18.51 -2.39
C VAL A 296 22.84 -17.27 -3.24
N ARG A 297 21.86 -16.44 -2.91
CA ARG A 297 21.55 -15.18 -3.64
C ARG A 297 22.75 -14.25 -3.68
N GLN A 298 23.38 -14.05 -2.53
CA GLN A 298 24.52 -13.13 -2.44
C GLN A 298 25.71 -13.62 -3.29
N THR A 299 26.05 -14.90 -3.20
CA THR A 299 27.20 -15.45 -3.93
C THR A 299 26.98 -15.37 -5.44
N ILE A 300 25.80 -15.79 -5.90
CA ILE A 300 25.45 -15.77 -7.32
C ILE A 300 25.39 -14.32 -7.83
N HIS A 301 24.75 -13.42 -7.08
CA HIS A 301 24.68 -12.00 -7.45
C HIS A 301 26.06 -11.36 -7.62
N ASN A 302 26.93 -11.52 -6.63
CA ASN A 302 28.28 -10.95 -6.69
C ASN A 302 29.06 -11.44 -7.92
N LEU A 303 28.97 -12.75 -8.21
CA LEU A 303 29.65 -13.35 -9.37
C LEU A 303 29.07 -12.85 -10.69
N TYR A 304 27.75 -12.72 -10.79
CA TYR A 304 27.08 -12.20 -12.00
C TYR A 304 27.43 -10.75 -12.28
N GLN A 305 27.74 -9.95 -11.25
CA GLN A 305 28.23 -8.56 -11.43
C GLN A 305 29.70 -8.47 -11.82
N GLU A 306 30.53 -9.42 -11.36
CA GLU A 306 31.98 -9.41 -11.62
C GLU A 306 32.34 -10.02 -12.98
N LEU A 307 31.57 -11.00 -13.46
CA LEU A 307 31.89 -11.76 -14.67
C LEU A 307 31.51 -10.98 -15.94
N LYS A 308 32.30 -11.20 -16.99
CA LYS A 308 32.05 -10.62 -18.33
C LYS A 308 31.77 -11.73 -19.33
N GLY A 309 30.85 -11.45 -20.26
CA GLY A 309 30.57 -12.38 -21.35
C GLY A 309 29.50 -13.41 -21.01
N PHE A 310 28.40 -12.94 -20.49
CA PHE A 310 27.19 -13.73 -20.28
C PHE A 310 26.80 -14.50 -21.55
N GLY A 311 26.52 -15.79 -21.40
CA GLY A 311 26.10 -16.65 -22.50
C GLY A 311 27.18 -17.00 -23.57
N LYS A 312 28.47 -16.73 -23.34
CA LYS A 312 29.55 -17.04 -24.32
C LYS A 312 29.64 -18.51 -24.71
N LYS A 313 29.14 -19.43 -23.90
CA LYS A 313 29.10 -20.88 -24.15
C LYS A 313 27.63 -21.40 -24.14
N SER A 314 26.69 -20.56 -24.50
CA SER A 314 25.29 -20.93 -24.58
C SER A 314 25.05 -21.86 -25.77
N SER A 315 24.21 -22.87 -25.55
CA SER A 315 23.65 -23.74 -26.60
C SER A 315 22.25 -23.28 -27.06
N LEU A 316 21.82 -22.10 -26.60
CA LEU A 316 20.54 -21.51 -26.97
C LEU A 316 20.51 -21.01 -28.40
N THR A 317 19.37 -21.03 -29.05
CA THR A 317 19.18 -20.33 -30.31
C THR A 317 19.32 -18.83 -30.13
N GLN A 318 19.66 -18.11 -31.16
CA GLN A 318 19.81 -16.64 -31.12
C GLN A 318 18.52 -15.94 -30.64
N GLU A 319 17.36 -16.52 -30.98
CA GLU A 319 16.07 -16.00 -30.57
C GLU A 319 15.81 -16.22 -29.06
N GLN A 320 16.11 -17.44 -28.57
CA GLN A 320 16.02 -17.74 -27.13
C GLN A 320 16.96 -16.85 -26.33
N GLU A 321 18.20 -16.70 -26.78
CA GLU A 321 19.18 -15.84 -26.12
C GLU A 321 18.71 -14.38 -26.04
N SER A 322 18.07 -13.88 -27.10
CA SER A 322 17.54 -12.51 -27.12
C SER A 322 16.41 -12.32 -26.12
N VAL A 323 15.50 -13.32 -25.99
CA VAL A 323 14.41 -13.28 -25.03
C VAL A 323 14.95 -13.28 -23.59
N PHE A 324 15.86 -14.20 -23.27
CA PHE A 324 16.42 -14.30 -21.94
C PHE A 324 17.25 -13.08 -21.52
N ARG A 325 17.99 -12.50 -22.47
CA ARG A 325 18.70 -11.24 -22.23
C ARG A 325 17.73 -10.08 -21.97
N LEU A 326 16.59 -10.06 -22.67
CA LEU A 326 15.57 -9.07 -22.41
C LEU A 326 14.95 -9.25 -21.02
N GLU A 327 14.59 -10.48 -20.64
CA GLU A 327 14.01 -10.79 -19.32
C GLU A 327 14.98 -10.41 -18.19
N GLU A 328 16.25 -10.77 -18.32
CA GLU A 328 17.30 -10.41 -17.37
C GLU A 328 17.45 -8.89 -17.25
N PHE A 329 17.55 -8.19 -18.38
CA PHE A 329 17.63 -6.74 -18.41
C PHE A 329 16.41 -6.08 -17.73
N MET A 330 15.21 -6.54 -18.08
CA MET A 330 13.97 -5.99 -17.52
C MET A 330 13.91 -6.22 -16.01
N GLY A 331 14.22 -7.43 -15.54
CA GLY A 331 14.22 -7.79 -14.13
C GLY A 331 15.30 -7.08 -13.32
N ARG A 332 16.50 -6.90 -13.89
CA ARG A 332 17.63 -6.23 -13.23
C ARG A 332 17.41 -4.72 -13.10
N ARG A 333 16.93 -4.06 -14.15
CA ARG A 333 16.82 -2.59 -14.18
C ARG A 333 15.49 -2.05 -13.70
N TYR A 334 14.43 -2.82 -13.90
CA TYR A 334 13.07 -2.34 -13.66
C TYR A 334 12.30 -3.30 -12.76
N GLU A 335 11.31 -2.76 -12.12
CA GLU A 335 10.28 -3.51 -11.44
C GLU A 335 8.94 -3.05 -12.00
N PHE A 336 8.19 -4.00 -12.58
CA PHE A 336 6.89 -3.76 -13.18
C PHE A 336 5.81 -4.40 -12.34
N ARG A 337 4.61 -3.81 -12.37
CA ARG A 337 3.40 -4.40 -11.82
C ARG A 337 2.19 -3.92 -12.61
N TYR A 338 1.19 -4.75 -12.71
CA TYR A 338 -0.06 -4.39 -13.35
C TYR A 338 -1.10 -4.03 -12.30
N ASN A 339 -1.49 -2.76 -12.22
CA ASN A 339 -2.48 -2.27 -11.28
C ASN A 339 -3.88 -2.65 -11.76
N THR A 340 -4.50 -3.60 -11.06
CA THR A 340 -5.81 -4.18 -11.45
C THR A 340 -6.99 -3.23 -11.22
N VAL A 341 -6.83 -2.21 -10.37
CA VAL A 341 -7.86 -1.19 -10.12
C VAL A 341 -7.82 -0.10 -11.19
N LEU A 342 -6.62 0.42 -11.47
CA LEU A 342 -6.46 1.44 -12.51
C LEU A 342 -6.48 0.86 -13.94
N ASP A 343 -6.37 -0.48 -14.07
CA ASP A 343 -6.22 -1.20 -15.34
C ASP A 343 -5.03 -0.67 -16.14
N ASP A 344 -3.90 -0.43 -15.45
CA ASP A 344 -2.71 0.21 -16.01
C ASP A 344 -1.42 -0.45 -15.53
N LEU A 345 -0.39 -0.37 -16.36
CA LEU A 345 0.94 -0.86 -16.08
C LEU A 345 1.73 0.20 -15.32
N GLU A 346 2.31 -0.19 -14.20
CA GLU A 346 3.19 0.65 -13.40
C GLU A 346 4.61 0.09 -13.37
N TYR A 347 5.58 0.98 -13.27
CA TYR A 347 6.99 0.60 -13.18
C TYR A 347 7.78 1.52 -12.25
N ARG A 348 8.91 1.01 -11.79
CA ARG A 348 9.98 1.81 -11.18
C ARG A 348 11.33 1.29 -11.63
N GLN A 349 12.34 2.15 -11.62
CA GLN A 349 13.72 1.74 -11.84
C GLN A 349 14.32 1.25 -10.52
N ARG A 350 15.01 0.11 -10.54
CA ARG A 350 15.60 -0.49 -9.34
C ARG A 350 16.79 0.31 -8.81
N ASP A 351 17.52 0.96 -9.69
CA ASP A 351 18.67 1.82 -9.42
C ASP A 351 18.29 3.27 -9.05
N SER A 352 17.00 3.61 -9.09
CA SER A 352 16.52 4.94 -8.74
C SER A 352 16.35 5.11 -7.23
N VAL A 353 16.71 6.29 -6.73
CA VAL A 353 16.37 6.72 -5.35
C VAL A 353 14.86 6.92 -5.13
N HIS A 354 14.09 6.98 -6.21
CA HIS A 354 12.64 7.10 -6.14
C HIS A 354 11.98 5.73 -6.10
N PHE A 355 11.37 5.41 -4.95
CA PHE A 355 10.76 4.10 -4.68
C PHE A 355 9.31 3.96 -5.17
N TYR A 356 8.68 5.04 -5.57
CA TYR A 356 7.30 5.01 -6.03
C TYR A 356 7.19 4.50 -7.46
N PHE A 357 6.13 3.72 -7.70
CA PHE A 357 5.77 3.28 -9.03
C PHE A 357 5.15 4.43 -9.82
N LYS A 358 5.46 4.48 -11.10
CA LYS A 358 4.93 5.45 -12.07
C LYS A 358 4.18 4.70 -13.17
N PRO A 359 3.17 5.31 -13.80
CA PRO A 359 2.55 4.74 -14.99
C PRO A 359 3.61 4.45 -16.06
N ALA A 360 3.55 3.25 -16.67
CA ALA A 360 4.40 2.88 -17.78
C ALA A 360 3.80 3.38 -19.11
N ASP A 361 3.72 4.70 -19.24
CA ASP A 361 3.24 5.38 -20.45
C ASP A 361 4.12 5.12 -21.67
N GLN A 362 3.73 5.64 -22.83
CA GLN A 362 4.50 5.45 -24.07
C GLN A 362 5.93 5.99 -23.97
N ARG A 363 6.13 7.09 -23.24
CA ARG A 363 7.47 7.66 -23.02
C ARG A 363 8.35 6.72 -22.19
N ALA A 364 7.78 6.14 -21.14
CA ALA A 364 8.48 5.17 -20.32
C ALA A 364 8.88 3.93 -21.11
N ARG A 365 7.95 3.38 -21.91
CA ARG A 365 8.21 2.22 -22.77
C ARG A 365 9.31 2.50 -23.80
N SER A 366 9.27 3.67 -24.44
CA SER A 366 10.32 4.08 -25.36
C SER A 366 11.69 4.26 -24.66
N THR A 367 11.69 4.74 -23.41
CA THR A 367 12.92 4.85 -22.60
C THR A 367 13.49 3.47 -22.28
N VAL A 368 12.64 2.51 -21.93
CA VAL A 368 13.05 1.11 -21.69
C VAL A 368 13.67 0.51 -22.96
N SER A 369 13.04 0.71 -24.11
CA SER A 369 13.55 0.27 -25.42
C SER A 369 14.92 0.85 -25.74
N MET A 370 15.08 2.16 -25.56
CA MET A 370 16.36 2.83 -25.80
C MET A 370 17.46 2.35 -24.84
N ASN A 371 17.11 2.06 -23.59
CA ASN A 371 18.09 1.54 -22.62
C ASN A 371 18.50 0.10 -22.94
N ALA A 372 17.59 -0.76 -23.41
CA ALA A 372 17.91 -2.11 -23.89
C ALA A 372 18.87 -2.06 -25.06
N LEU A 373 18.62 -1.19 -26.05
CA LEU A 373 19.50 -1.01 -27.20
C LEU A 373 20.88 -0.50 -26.79
N LYS A 374 21.00 0.41 -25.83
CA LYS A 374 22.28 0.89 -25.29
C LYS A 374 23.09 -0.22 -24.63
N GLU A 375 22.44 -1.22 -24.03
CA GLU A 375 23.11 -2.40 -23.48
C GLU A 375 23.43 -3.48 -24.54
N GLY A 376 23.18 -3.18 -25.82
CA GLY A 376 23.46 -4.11 -26.90
C GLY A 376 22.46 -5.24 -27.08
N ILE A 377 21.28 -5.10 -26.45
CA ILE A 377 20.22 -6.07 -26.59
C ILE A 377 19.41 -5.74 -27.85
N ARG A 378 19.42 -6.65 -28.80
CA ARG A 378 18.70 -6.50 -30.08
C ARG A 378 17.25 -6.90 -29.91
N VAL A 379 16.39 -5.95 -29.46
CA VAL A 379 14.95 -6.16 -29.25
C VAL A 379 14.13 -5.12 -29.99
N TRP A 380 12.93 -5.51 -30.38
CA TRP A 380 11.95 -4.61 -30.97
C TRP A 380 10.96 -4.15 -29.90
N ASP A 381 10.31 -3.03 -30.12
CA ASP A 381 9.24 -2.53 -29.22
C ASP A 381 8.16 -3.58 -28.99
N ARG A 382 7.87 -4.43 -29.99
CA ARG A 382 6.92 -5.54 -29.86
C ARG A 382 7.36 -6.57 -28.80
N ASP A 383 8.65 -6.82 -28.65
CA ASP A 383 9.15 -7.83 -27.70
C ASP A 383 9.10 -7.29 -26.27
N ILE A 384 9.40 -6.02 -26.10
CA ILE A 384 9.19 -5.29 -24.85
C ILE A 384 7.71 -5.30 -24.49
N ASN A 385 6.82 -4.99 -25.43
CA ASN A 385 5.37 -5.03 -25.17
C ASN A 385 4.87 -6.45 -24.84
N ARG A 386 5.44 -7.51 -25.47
CA ARG A 386 5.15 -8.90 -25.09
C ARG A 386 5.52 -9.19 -23.65
N PHE A 387 6.71 -8.78 -23.21
CA PHE A 387 7.12 -8.92 -21.81
C PHE A 387 6.17 -8.18 -20.88
N LEU A 388 5.86 -6.91 -21.18
CA LEU A 388 5.01 -6.06 -20.35
C LEU A 388 3.55 -6.53 -20.27
N THR A 389 3.08 -7.33 -21.22
CA THR A 389 1.71 -7.90 -21.24
C THR A 389 1.67 -9.37 -20.87
N SER A 390 2.80 -9.97 -20.51
CA SER A 390 2.91 -11.37 -20.08
C SER A 390 2.79 -11.51 -18.56
N ASP A 391 2.74 -12.76 -18.11
CA ASP A 391 2.69 -13.12 -16.68
C ASP A 391 4.00 -12.82 -15.92
N HIS A 392 5.05 -12.37 -16.61
CA HIS A 392 6.26 -11.83 -15.97
C HIS A 392 5.98 -10.54 -15.17
N VAL A 393 4.89 -9.85 -15.48
CA VAL A 393 4.44 -8.67 -14.75
C VAL A 393 3.38 -9.08 -13.73
N PRO A 394 3.71 -9.03 -12.41
CA PRO A 394 2.77 -9.45 -11.38
C PRO A 394 1.55 -8.55 -11.32
N LEU A 395 0.41 -9.15 -11.04
CA LEU A 395 -0.81 -8.40 -10.74
C LEU A 395 -0.69 -7.72 -9.37
N TYR A 396 -1.15 -6.50 -9.30
CA TYR A 396 -1.10 -5.67 -8.11
C TYR A 396 -2.46 -5.04 -7.84
N ASN A 397 -2.99 -5.26 -6.65
CA ASN A 397 -4.21 -4.60 -6.20
C ASN A 397 -3.89 -3.67 -5.03
N PRO A 398 -3.82 -2.35 -5.25
CA PRO A 398 -3.46 -1.39 -4.21
C PRO A 398 -4.44 -1.37 -3.05
N VAL A 399 -5.71 -1.69 -3.29
CA VAL A 399 -6.74 -1.72 -2.26
C VAL A 399 -6.55 -2.94 -1.35
N GLU A 400 -6.32 -4.10 -1.93
CA GLU A 400 -6.08 -5.34 -1.17
C GLU A 400 -4.79 -5.25 -0.36
N GLU A 401 -3.72 -4.69 -0.95
CA GLU A 401 -2.46 -4.48 -0.24
C GLU A 401 -2.65 -3.52 0.93
N TYR A 402 -3.33 -2.37 0.70
CA TYR A 402 -3.60 -1.41 1.76
C TYR A 402 -4.41 -2.05 2.91
N LEU A 403 -5.50 -2.75 2.58
CA LEU A 403 -6.35 -3.40 3.59
C LEU A 403 -5.60 -4.50 4.34
N TYR A 404 -4.71 -5.21 3.66
CA TYR A 404 -3.86 -6.23 4.30
C TYR A 404 -2.90 -5.60 5.31
N ASP A 405 -2.36 -4.42 5.01
CA ASP A 405 -1.39 -3.72 5.85
C ASP A 405 -2.00 -2.92 7.01
N THR A 406 -3.34 -2.87 7.14
CA THR A 406 -4.00 -2.11 8.22
C THR A 406 -3.75 -2.67 9.62
N GLY A 407 -3.52 -3.99 9.72
CA GLY A 407 -3.25 -4.67 10.98
C GLY A 407 -4.48 -4.89 11.86
N ARG A 408 -4.24 -5.21 13.12
CA ARG A 408 -5.30 -5.49 14.08
C ARG A 408 -5.89 -4.19 14.62
N TRP A 409 -7.22 -4.14 14.71
CA TRP A 409 -7.95 -3.03 15.33
C TRP A 409 -7.66 -2.91 16.83
N ASP A 410 -7.44 -1.70 17.30
CA ASP A 410 -7.11 -1.36 18.70
C ASP A 410 -8.35 -1.22 19.62
N GLY A 411 -9.54 -1.42 19.09
CA GLY A 411 -10.80 -1.34 19.84
C GLY A 411 -11.45 0.05 19.89
N LYS A 412 -10.82 1.11 19.34
CA LYS A 412 -11.40 2.46 19.37
C LYS A 412 -12.32 2.68 18.17
N ASP A 413 -13.50 3.23 18.43
CA ASP A 413 -14.48 3.58 17.39
C ASP A 413 -14.10 4.88 16.69
N ARG A 414 -13.52 4.76 15.49
CA ARG A 414 -13.11 5.90 14.67
C ARG A 414 -14.09 6.22 13.57
N ILE A 415 -14.88 5.24 13.14
CA ILE A 415 -15.86 5.47 12.06
C ILE A 415 -16.95 6.40 12.56
N ARG A 416 -17.50 6.14 13.77
CA ARG A 416 -18.51 7.04 14.35
C ARG A 416 -17.91 8.38 14.75
N ALA A 417 -16.67 8.41 15.24
CA ALA A 417 -15.97 9.66 15.51
C ALA A 417 -15.76 10.50 14.23
N LEU A 418 -15.56 9.85 13.08
CA LEU A 418 -15.48 10.53 11.78
C LEU A 418 -16.84 11.09 11.35
N ALA A 419 -17.94 10.37 11.61
CA ALA A 419 -19.29 10.87 11.38
C ALA A 419 -19.60 12.11 12.24
N ASP A 420 -19.14 12.09 13.50
CA ASP A 420 -19.34 13.19 14.47
C ASP A 420 -18.66 14.51 14.07
N LEU A 421 -17.72 14.48 13.10
CA LEU A 421 -17.13 15.70 12.52
C LEU A 421 -18.14 16.51 11.71
N VAL A 422 -19.23 15.90 11.22
CA VAL A 422 -20.28 16.54 10.46
C VAL A 422 -21.34 17.09 11.41
N PRO A 423 -21.39 18.41 11.67
CA PRO A 423 -22.40 18.99 12.54
C PRO A 423 -23.78 18.89 11.87
N CYS A 424 -24.69 18.13 12.45
CA CYS A 424 -26.05 17.95 11.95
C CYS A 424 -27.01 17.60 13.09
N HIS A 425 -28.31 17.81 12.85
CA HIS A 425 -29.37 17.51 13.82
C HIS A 425 -29.98 16.11 13.63
N ASN A 426 -29.57 15.35 12.60
CA ASN A 426 -30.13 14.03 12.35
C ASN A 426 -29.58 13.00 13.36
N PRO A 427 -30.40 12.48 14.27
CA PRO A 427 -29.95 11.55 15.32
C PRO A 427 -29.50 10.19 14.76
N HIS A 428 -29.88 9.86 13.52
CA HIS A 428 -29.55 8.60 12.87
C HIS A 428 -28.27 8.66 12.03
N TRP A 429 -27.71 9.86 11.80
CA TRP A 429 -26.56 10.07 10.94
C TRP A 429 -25.38 9.16 11.27
N ARG A 430 -25.03 9.13 12.54
CA ARG A 430 -23.87 8.38 13.05
C ARG A 430 -23.91 6.89 12.68
N GLU A 431 -25.07 6.26 12.84
CA GLU A 431 -25.26 4.84 12.55
C GLU A 431 -25.41 4.57 11.05
N LEU A 432 -26.10 5.45 10.33
CA LEU A 432 -26.24 5.34 8.87
C LEU A 432 -24.90 5.50 8.17
N PHE A 433 -24.08 6.47 8.62
CA PHE A 433 -22.71 6.65 8.10
C PHE A 433 -21.82 5.44 8.43
N TYR A 434 -21.91 4.90 9.65
CA TYR A 434 -21.17 3.71 10.04
C TYR A 434 -21.46 2.54 9.10
N ARG A 435 -22.71 2.23 8.85
CA ARG A 435 -23.10 1.14 7.93
C ARG A 435 -22.68 1.41 6.50
N TRP A 436 -22.85 2.63 6.02
CA TRP A 436 -22.40 3.02 4.69
C TRP A 436 -20.88 2.86 4.54
N PHE A 437 -20.11 3.26 5.55
CA PHE A 437 -18.64 3.12 5.54
C PHE A 437 -18.23 1.64 5.56
N LEU A 438 -18.88 0.82 6.37
CA LEU A 438 -18.68 -0.63 6.34
C LEU A 438 -19.01 -1.22 4.96
N GLY A 439 -20.11 -0.78 4.34
CA GLY A 439 -20.52 -1.16 3.00
C GLY A 439 -19.47 -0.83 1.94
N MET A 440 -18.81 0.33 2.05
CA MET A 440 -17.70 0.72 1.19
C MET A 440 -16.54 -0.27 1.30
N VAL A 441 -16.12 -0.60 2.52
CA VAL A 441 -15.01 -1.54 2.75
C VAL A 441 -15.40 -2.97 2.37
N ALA A 442 -16.65 -3.38 2.59
CA ALA A 442 -17.17 -4.67 2.15
C ALA A 442 -17.12 -4.83 0.60
N HIS A 443 -17.43 -3.76 -0.15
CA HIS A 443 -17.23 -3.72 -1.60
C HIS A 443 -15.76 -3.95 -1.98
N TRP A 444 -14.84 -3.28 -1.30
CA TRP A 444 -13.41 -3.46 -1.55
C TRP A 444 -12.92 -4.89 -1.25
N ARG A 445 -13.62 -5.61 -0.37
CA ARG A 445 -13.36 -7.02 -0.06
C ARG A 445 -14.10 -8.01 -0.98
N GLY A 446 -14.95 -7.52 -1.90
CA GLY A 446 -15.73 -8.36 -2.80
C GLY A 446 -16.92 -9.06 -2.16
N MET A 447 -17.45 -8.49 -1.10
CA MET A 447 -18.62 -9.02 -0.38
C MET A 447 -19.95 -8.48 -0.93
N ASP A 448 -19.91 -7.71 -1.99
CA ASP A 448 -21.05 -7.06 -2.65
C ASP A 448 -22.05 -8.03 -3.30
N ARG A 449 -21.71 -9.31 -3.46
CA ARG A 449 -22.62 -10.33 -4.04
C ARG A 449 -23.88 -10.57 -3.20
N GLN A 450 -23.80 -10.35 -1.89
CA GLN A 450 -24.94 -10.51 -0.98
C GLN A 450 -25.69 -9.19 -0.81
N HIS A 451 -24.97 -8.12 -0.49
CA HIS A 451 -25.53 -6.80 -0.24
C HIS A 451 -24.60 -5.73 -0.82
N GLY A 452 -25.06 -5.04 -1.86
CA GLY A 452 -24.32 -3.94 -2.45
C GLY A 452 -24.44 -2.66 -1.61
N ASN A 453 -23.42 -1.79 -1.64
CA ASN A 453 -23.53 -0.43 -1.10
C ASN A 453 -24.35 0.45 -2.06
N ASN A 454 -25.66 0.33 -1.96
CA ASN A 454 -26.63 0.96 -2.87
C ASN A 454 -27.12 2.33 -2.37
N THR A 455 -26.56 2.83 -1.29
CA THR A 455 -26.89 4.12 -0.68
C THR A 455 -25.73 5.10 -0.79
N SER A 456 -26.05 6.37 -0.77
CA SER A 456 -25.08 7.48 -0.87
C SER A 456 -25.42 8.55 0.17
N PRO A 457 -24.50 8.89 1.09
CA PRO A 457 -24.63 10.09 1.90
C PRO A 457 -24.69 11.35 1.02
N LEU A 458 -25.51 12.31 1.40
CA LEU A 458 -25.68 13.57 0.72
C LEU A 458 -25.59 14.73 1.73
N LEU A 459 -24.47 15.43 1.71
CA LEU A 459 -24.19 16.52 2.64
C LEU A 459 -24.73 17.83 2.08
N VAL A 460 -25.78 18.35 2.67
CA VAL A 460 -26.49 19.55 2.24
C VAL A 460 -26.18 20.69 3.20
N GLY A 461 -25.81 21.86 2.69
CA GLY A 461 -25.53 23.02 3.54
C GLY A 461 -24.80 24.13 2.81
N SER A 462 -24.57 25.23 3.49
CA SER A 462 -23.99 26.43 2.90
C SER A 462 -22.61 26.20 2.28
N GLN A 463 -22.27 26.99 1.29
CA GLN A 463 -20.93 27.02 0.71
C GLN A 463 -19.89 27.38 1.80
N GLY A 464 -18.69 26.79 1.72
CA GLY A 464 -17.64 27.03 2.71
C GLY A 464 -17.66 26.07 3.92
N PHE A 465 -18.68 25.23 4.08
CA PHE A 465 -18.75 24.24 5.17
C PHE A 465 -17.81 23.03 5.00
N ARG A 466 -16.90 23.07 4.02
CA ARG A 466 -15.86 22.05 3.74
C ARG A 466 -16.41 20.64 3.46
N LYS A 467 -17.62 20.57 2.90
CA LYS A 467 -18.28 19.29 2.58
C LYS A 467 -17.45 18.43 1.63
N SER A 468 -17.01 18.97 0.50
CA SER A 468 -16.20 18.25 -0.51
C SER A 468 -14.82 17.87 0.05
N THR A 469 -14.23 18.71 0.93
CA THR A 469 -13.00 18.37 1.64
C THR A 469 -13.21 17.17 2.55
N PHE A 470 -14.32 17.11 3.29
CA PHE A 470 -14.67 15.95 4.13
C PHE A 470 -14.81 14.68 3.27
N CYS A 471 -15.49 14.75 2.13
CA CYS A 471 -15.59 13.59 1.22
C CYS A 471 -14.21 13.08 0.81
N ARG A 472 -13.26 13.97 0.53
CA ARG A 472 -11.90 13.62 0.09
C ARG A 472 -11.05 12.99 1.19
N ILE A 473 -11.18 13.43 2.44
CA ILE A 473 -10.40 12.88 3.56
C ILE A 473 -10.91 11.52 4.04
N LEU A 474 -12.01 11.00 3.52
CA LEU A 474 -12.45 9.65 3.83
C LEU A 474 -11.46 8.59 3.32
N LEU A 475 -10.76 8.86 2.21
CA LEU A 475 -9.72 7.98 1.68
C LEU A 475 -8.33 8.32 2.24
N PRO A 476 -7.52 7.31 2.58
CA PRO A 476 -6.15 7.50 2.98
C PRO A 476 -5.32 8.05 1.81
N PRO A 477 -4.17 8.72 2.08
CA PRO A 477 -3.31 9.27 1.04
C PRO A 477 -2.93 8.26 -0.04
N GLU A 478 -2.68 7.00 0.35
CA GLU A 478 -2.26 5.90 -0.53
C GLU A 478 -3.35 5.48 -1.51
N LEU A 479 -4.62 5.65 -1.15
CA LEU A 479 -5.78 5.30 -1.98
C LEU A 479 -6.48 6.51 -2.60
N ARG A 480 -5.95 7.73 -2.48
CA ARG A 480 -6.55 8.94 -3.05
C ARG A 480 -6.63 8.97 -4.57
N PHE A 481 -5.85 8.15 -5.26
CA PHE A 481 -6.01 7.97 -6.69
C PHE A 481 -7.41 7.44 -7.06
N GLY A 482 -8.06 6.73 -6.13
CA GLY A 482 -9.41 6.21 -6.28
C GLY A 482 -10.52 7.22 -5.91
N TYR A 483 -10.21 8.48 -5.62
CA TYR A 483 -11.19 9.53 -5.41
C TYR A 483 -11.45 10.31 -6.70
N THR A 484 -12.72 10.57 -6.96
CA THR A 484 -13.11 11.54 -8.00
C THR A 484 -14.31 12.37 -7.52
N ASP A 485 -14.36 13.62 -7.92
CA ASP A 485 -15.51 14.54 -7.78
C ASP A 485 -16.15 14.88 -9.12
N SER A 486 -15.74 14.18 -10.17
CA SER A 486 -16.26 14.34 -11.51
C SER A 486 -16.66 13.00 -12.10
N ILE A 487 -17.93 12.85 -12.46
CA ILE A 487 -18.45 11.71 -13.19
C ILE A 487 -19.21 12.19 -14.43
N ASP A 488 -18.88 11.59 -15.59
CA ASP A 488 -19.58 11.96 -16.83
C ASP A 488 -20.88 11.17 -16.98
N PHE A 489 -21.99 11.79 -16.61
CA PHE A 489 -23.33 11.23 -16.80
C PHE A 489 -23.81 11.21 -18.25
N LYS A 490 -23.11 11.87 -19.18
CA LYS A 490 -23.47 11.87 -20.61
C LYS A 490 -23.03 10.56 -21.27
N SER A 491 -21.90 10.00 -20.84
CA SER A 491 -21.40 8.72 -21.32
C SER A 491 -21.72 7.60 -20.33
N ARG A 492 -22.71 6.79 -20.63
CA ARG A 492 -23.07 5.62 -19.78
C ARG A 492 -21.90 4.67 -19.60
N GLN A 493 -21.10 4.45 -20.64
CA GLN A 493 -19.96 3.53 -20.58
C GLN A 493 -18.84 4.06 -19.65
N GLU A 494 -18.55 5.36 -19.71
CA GLU A 494 -17.54 5.96 -18.82
C GLU A 494 -18.02 6.00 -17.37
N ALA A 495 -19.29 6.32 -17.13
CA ALA A 495 -19.87 6.26 -15.79
C ALA A 495 -19.85 4.84 -15.21
N GLU A 496 -20.11 3.80 -16.03
CA GLU A 496 -19.99 2.43 -15.61
C GLU A 496 -18.54 1.98 -15.38
N ARG A 497 -17.57 2.45 -16.19
CA ARG A 497 -16.13 2.22 -15.94
C ARG A 497 -15.66 2.83 -14.64
N SER A 498 -16.21 3.97 -14.27
CA SER A 498 -15.92 4.62 -13.00
C SER A 498 -16.20 3.72 -11.80
N LEU A 499 -17.17 2.79 -11.90
CA LEU A 499 -17.48 1.84 -10.83
C LEU A 499 -16.31 0.90 -10.49
N GLY A 500 -15.51 0.51 -11.47
CA GLY A 500 -14.36 -0.38 -11.24
C GLY A 500 -13.04 0.35 -10.99
N ARG A 501 -12.96 1.64 -11.39
CA ARG A 501 -11.73 2.42 -11.34
C ARG A 501 -11.59 3.28 -10.09
N PHE A 502 -12.71 3.83 -9.61
CA PHE A 502 -12.70 4.68 -8.42
C PHE A 502 -13.18 3.92 -7.19
N LEU A 503 -12.73 4.36 -6.03
CA LEU A 503 -13.08 3.79 -4.72
C LEU A 503 -14.21 4.59 -4.06
N LEU A 504 -14.16 5.91 -4.24
CA LEU A 504 -15.14 6.85 -3.73
C LEU A 504 -15.41 7.94 -4.78
N VAL A 505 -16.66 8.01 -5.20
CA VAL A 505 -17.16 9.03 -6.13
C VAL A 505 -17.93 10.07 -5.35
N ASN A 506 -17.42 11.29 -5.30
CA ASN A 506 -18.17 12.44 -4.78
C ASN A 506 -18.99 13.07 -5.90
N ILE A 507 -20.28 13.13 -5.73
CA ILE A 507 -21.17 13.86 -6.63
C ILE A 507 -21.25 15.28 -6.09
N ASP A 508 -20.28 16.08 -6.52
CA ASP A 508 -20.26 17.49 -6.13
C ASP A 508 -21.40 18.27 -6.83
N GLU A 509 -21.98 19.25 -6.16
CA GLU A 509 -23.10 20.02 -6.69
C GLU A 509 -24.27 19.14 -7.18
N PHE A 510 -24.72 18.21 -6.33
CA PHE A 510 -25.82 17.28 -6.65
C PHE A 510 -27.09 18.00 -7.13
N ASP A 511 -27.33 19.24 -6.70
CA ASP A 511 -28.45 20.10 -7.13
C ASP A 511 -28.42 20.45 -8.63
N GLN A 512 -27.28 20.31 -9.31
CA GLN A 512 -27.16 20.51 -10.76
C GLN A 512 -27.52 19.28 -11.58
N ILE A 513 -27.71 18.11 -10.94
CA ILE A 513 -28.07 16.87 -11.63
C ILE A 513 -29.54 16.88 -12.00
N ASN A 514 -29.85 16.78 -13.29
CA ASN A 514 -31.22 16.69 -13.76
C ASN A 514 -31.89 15.35 -13.44
N ILE A 515 -33.24 15.31 -13.58
CA ILE A 515 -34.06 14.13 -13.24
C ILE A 515 -33.60 12.84 -13.95
N ASN A 516 -33.20 12.93 -15.21
CA ASN A 516 -32.74 11.76 -15.97
C ASN A 516 -31.41 11.25 -15.47
N GLN A 517 -30.50 12.16 -15.08
CA GLN A 517 -29.21 11.83 -14.50
C GLN A 517 -29.38 11.25 -13.08
N GLN A 518 -30.33 11.75 -12.28
CA GLN A 518 -30.66 11.13 -10.99
C GLN A 518 -31.20 9.70 -11.17
N GLY A 519 -32.04 9.47 -12.19
CA GLY A 519 -32.51 8.13 -12.55
C GLY A 519 -31.37 7.19 -12.94
N PHE A 520 -30.41 7.67 -13.71
CA PHE A 520 -29.24 6.89 -14.10
C PHE A 520 -28.29 6.65 -12.89
N LEU A 521 -28.08 7.65 -12.04
CA LEU A 521 -27.32 7.48 -10.80
C LEU A 521 -27.92 6.39 -9.89
N LYS A 522 -29.24 6.33 -9.74
CA LYS A 522 -29.95 5.28 -9.00
C LYS A 522 -29.66 3.89 -9.58
N HIS A 523 -29.56 3.80 -10.91
CA HIS A 523 -29.17 2.56 -11.59
C HIS A 523 -27.70 2.20 -11.28
N LEU A 524 -26.77 3.15 -11.33
CA LEU A 524 -25.36 2.94 -10.99
C LEU A 524 -25.19 2.48 -9.52
N LEU A 525 -25.94 3.08 -8.59
CA LEU A 525 -25.91 2.72 -7.18
C LEU A 525 -26.30 1.25 -6.93
N GLN A 526 -27.18 0.70 -7.75
CA GLN A 526 -27.66 -0.68 -7.61
C GLN A 526 -26.81 -1.71 -8.35
N LYS A 527 -25.92 -1.27 -9.23
CA LYS A 527 -25.18 -2.17 -10.11
C LYS A 527 -24.07 -2.87 -9.33
N PRO A 528 -24.06 -4.22 -9.23
CA PRO A 528 -23.03 -4.93 -8.44
C PRO A 528 -21.70 -5.01 -9.19
N ALA A 529 -21.71 -5.02 -10.51
CA ALA A 529 -20.54 -5.09 -11.38
C ALA A 529 -20.80 -4.34 -12.69
N ALA A 530 -19.74 -3.93 -13.37
CA ALA A 530 -19.83 -3.33 -14.70
C ALA A 530 -19.39 -4.33 -15.77
N ASN A 531 -20.26 -4.58 -16.76
CA ASN A 531 -19.92 -5.41 -17.90
C ASN A 531 -19.43 -4.52 -19.04
N LEU A 532 -18.12 -4.43 -19.20
CA LEU A 532 -17.50 -3.50 -20.14
C LEU A 532 -16.61 -4.20 -21.15
N ARG A 533 -16.61 -3.66 -22.35
CA ARG A 533 -15.65 -4.00 -23.39
C ARG A 533 -14.45 -3.08 -23.29
N LYS A 534 -13.23 -3.64 -23.18
CA LYS A 534 -12.03 -2.82 -23.27
C LYS A 534 -11.94 -2.15 -24.65
N PRO A 535 -11.44 -0.91 -24.74
CA PRO A 535 -11.11 -0.33 -26.03
C PRO A 535 -10.24 -1.31 -26.83
N TYR A 536 -10.65 -1.58 -28.06
CA TYR A 536 -10.00 -2.57 -28.96
C TYR A 536 -10.07 -4.05 -28.49
N GLY A 537 -10.76 -4.35 -27.39
CA GLY A 537 -10.99 -5.72 -26.93
C GLY A 537 -12.14 -6.39 -27.68
N SER A 538 -12.06 -7.71 -27.92
CA SER A 538 -13.13 -8.51 -28.54
C SER A 538 -14.16 -9.01 -27.51
N THR A 539 -13.79 -9.12 -26.25
CA THR A 539 -14.60 -9.73 -25.19
C THR A 539 -15.14 -8.70 -24.19
N ILE A 540 -16.40 -8.90 -23.78
CA ILE A 540 -17.00 -8.18 -22.64
C ILE A 540 -16.48 -8.89 -21.38
N ARG A 541 -15.91 -8.11 -20.46
CA ARG A 541 -15.47 -8.62 -19.16
C ARG A 541 -16.30 -7.98 -18.04
N GLU A 542 -16.64 -8.78 -17.07
CA GLU A 542 -17.20 -8.29 -15.82
C GLU A 542 -16.07 -7.61 -15.02
N MET A 543 -16.24 -6.32 -14.72
CA MET A 543 -15.35 -5.55 -13.87
C MET A 543 -15.98 -5.47 -12.49
N ARG A 544 -15.18 -5.81 -11.49
CA ARG A 544 -15.56 -5.65 -10.09
C ARG A 544 -15.84 -4.18 -9.78
N ARG A 545 -16.90 -3.93 -9.03
CA ARG A 545 -17.20 -2.60 -8.52
C ARG A 545 -16.43 -2.35 -7.22
N TYR A 546 -15.66 -1.26 -7.18
CA TYR A 546 -15.05 -0.71 -5.98
C TYR A 546 -15.78 0.54 -5.49
N ALA A 547 -16.40 1.28 -6.39
CA ALA A 547 -16.95 2.58 -6.11
C ALA A 547 -18.12 2.55 -5.14
N SER A 548 -17.99 3.32 -4.05
CA SER A 548 -19.10 3.83 -3.26
C SER A 548 -19.31 5.32 -3.59
N PHE A 549 -20.49 5.82 -3.30
CA PHE A 549 -20.88 7.18 -3.65
C PHE A 549 -21.13 8.01 -2.40
N ILE A 550 -20.79 9.28 -2.47
CA ILE A 550 -21.14 10.34 -1.54
C ILE A 550 -21.45 11.58 -2.37
N GLY A 551 -22.20 12.53 -1.85
CA GLY A 551 -22.47 13.76 -2.60
C GLY A 551 -22.56 14.99 -1.71
N THR A 552 -22.47 16.16 -2.35
CA THR A 552 -22.59 17.45 -1.69
C THR A 552 -23.60 18.33 -2.45
N SER A 553 -24.27 19.19 -1.72
CA SER A 553 -25.16 20.20 -2.29
C SER A 553 -25.19 21.48 -1.46
N ASN A 554 -25.54 22.58 -2.11
CA ASN A 554 -25.79 23.85 -1.45
C ASN A 554 -27.29 24.15 -1.30
N GLN A 555 -28.15 23.37 -1.93
CA GLN A 555 -29.61 23.54 -1.90
C GLN A 555 -30.26 22.33 -1.23
N LYS A 556 -31.43 22.55 -0.59
CA LYS A 556 -32.20 21.48 0.08
C LYS A 556 -33.10 20.72 -0.90
N ASP A 557 -33.65 21.38 -1.90
CA ASP A 557 -34.62 20.79 -2.85
C ASP A 557 -33.90 19.90 -3.89
N LEU A 558 -33.51 18.70 -3.46
CA LEU A 558 -32.61 17.84 -4.23
C LEU A 558 -33.29 16.65 -4.90
N LEU A 559 -34.23 16.02 -4.18
CA LEU A 559 -34.77 14.72 -4.57
C LEU A 559 -36.02 14.90 -5.43
N SER A 560 -35.89 14.65 -6.72
CA SER A 560 -36.98 14.77 -7.67
C SER A 560 -37.94 13.57 -7.73
N ASP A 561 -37.55 12.42 -7.14
CA ASP A 561 -38.32 11.18 -7.12
C ASP A 561 -38.40 10.61 -5.70
N PRO A 562 -39.54 10.76 -5.02
CA PRO A 562 -39.75 10.22 -3.67
C PRO A 562 -39.60 8.70 -3.56
N SER A 563 -39.89 7.95 -4.64
CA SER A 563 -39.77 6.50 -4.65
C SER A 563 -38.31 6.04 -4.58
N GLY A 564 -37.40 6.90 -4.96
CA GLY A 564 -35.96 6.64 -4.96
C GLY A 564 -35.21 7.24 -3.79
N SER A 565 -35.88 7.99 -2.92
CA SER A 565 -35.24 8.72 -1.80
C SER A 565 -34.50 7.82 -0.81
N ARG A 566 -34.93 6.58 -0.66
CA ARG A 566 -34.28 5.56 0.20
C ARG A 566 -32.81 5.24 -0.14
N ARG A 567 -32.31 5.71 -1.31
CA ARG A 567 -30.92 5.52 -1.73
C ARG A 567 -30.00 6.64 -1.27
N PHE A 568 -30.56 7.69 -0.71
CA PHE A 568 -29.79 8.84 -0.27
C PHE A 568 -29.92 9.01 1.26
N ILE A 569 -28.80 9.24 1.92
CA ILE A 569 -28.75 9.61 3.34
C ILE A 569 -28.56 11.12 3.37
N CYS A 570 -29.66 11.88 3.24
CA CYS A 570 -29.61 13.32 3.22
C CYS A 570 -29.39 13.90 4.61
N ILE A 571 -28.37 14.75 4.74
CA ILE A 571 -27.98 15.37 6.01
C ILE A 571 -27.81 16.86 5.81
N GLU A 572 -28.54 17.65 6.61
CA GLU A 572 -28.29 19.08 6.70
C GLU A 572 -27.07 19.33 7.59
N VAL A 573 -26.02 19.86 6.98
CA VAL A 573 -24.79 20.29 7.65
C VAL A 573 -25.04 21.69 8.22
N THR A 574 -25.01 21.84 9.54
CA THR A 574 -25.40 23.07 10.22
C THR A 574 -24.23 24.03 10.47
N GLY A 575 -23.00 23.62 10.22
CA GLY A 575 -21.81 24.43 10.40
C GLY A 575 -20.58 23.88 9.67
N PRO A 576 -19.44 24.57 9.71
CA PRO A 576 -18.21 24.10 9.08
C PRO A 576 -17.73 22.77 9.65
N ILE A 577 -17.41 21.82 8.78
CA ILE A 577 -16.84 20.51 9.17
C ILE A 577 -15.36 20.73 9.53
N ASP A 578 -14.93 20.18 10.67
CA ASP A 578 -13.49 20.19 11.02
C ASP A 578 -12.75 19.13 10.20
N THR A 579 -12.04 19.58 9.19
CA THR A 579 -11.24 18.71 8.30
C THR A 579 -9.74 18.71 8.63
N ASN A 580 -9.32 19.43 9.69
CA ASN A 580 -7.92 19.50 10.10
C ASN A 580 -7.56 18.44 11.14
N VAL A 581 -8.40 17.43 11.31
CA VAL A 581 -8.18 16.34 12.25
C VAL A 581 -7.13 15.36 11.74
N SER A 582 -6.30 14.85 12.63
CA SER A 582 -5.38 13.75 12.31
C SER A 582 -6.15 12.43 12.32
N ILE A 583 -6.33 11.84 11.15
CA ILE A 583 -7.04 10.56 10.99
C ILE A 583 -6.01 9.43 10.98
N ASN A 584 -6.13 8.49 11.92
CA ASN A 584 -5.39 7.25 11.84
C ASN A 584 -6.11 6.28 10.89
N TYR A 585 -5.82 6.41 9.60
CA TYR A 585 -6.48 5.65 8.54
C TYR A 585 -6.31 4.13 8.69
N ARG A 586 -5.13 3.66 9.10
CA ARG A 586 -4.90 2.22 9.29
C ARG A 586 -5.87 1.66 10.32
N GLN A 587 -6.03 2.33 11.46
CA GLN A 587 -6.94 1.89 12.51
C GLN A 587 -8.43 2.13 12.16
N LEU A 588 -8.73 3.15 11.36
CA LEU A 588 -10.07 3.39 10.82
C LEU A 588 -10.52 2.22 9.93
N TYR A 589 -9.66 1.81 9.00
CA TYR A 589 -9.96 0.69 8.09
C TYR A 589 -9.82 -0.68 8.77
N ALA A 590 -8.92 -0.83 9.75
CA ALA A 590 -8.85 -2.02 10.59
C ALA A 590 -10.14 -2.23 11.40
N GLN A 591 -10.78 -1.16 11.88
CA GLN A 591 -12.10 -1.22 12.52
C GLN A 591 -13.13 -1.77 11.56
N ALA A 592 -13.23 -1.20 10.34
CA ALA A 592 -14.20 -1.63 9.35
C ALA A 592 -13.99 -3.10 8.95
N LEU A 593 -12.75 -3.51 8.72
CA LEU A 593 -12.42 -4.91 8.41
C LEU A 593 -12.80 -5.86 9.55
N ASN A 594 -12.54 -5.48 10.78
CA ASN A 594 -12.92 -6.28 11.96
C ASN A 594 -14.44 -6.42 12.09
N ALA A 595 -15.18 -5.33 11.89
CA ALA A 595 -16.64 -5.34 11.94
C ALA A 595 -17.23 -6.23 10.83
N VAL A 596 -16.76 -6.08 9.60
CA VAL A 596 -17.18 -6.90 8.46
C VAL A 596 -16.82 -8.37 8.65
N ALA A 597 -15.62 -8.67 9.17
CA ALA A 597 -15.17 -10.05 9.45
C ALA A 597 -16.00 -10.71 10.57
N LYS A 598 -16.52 -9.93 11.54
CA LYS A 598 -17.43 -10.41 12.58
C LYS A 598 -18.87 -10.58 12.11
N GLY A 599 -19.18 -10.24 10.85
CA GLY A 599 -20.52 -10.31 10.30
C GLY A 599 -21.43 -9.17 10.73
N GLU A 600 -20.87 -8.03 11.17
CA GLU A 600 -21.69 -6.85 11.44
C GLU A 600 -22.40 -6.39 10.18
N ARG A 601 -23.64 -5.94 10.33
CA ARG A 601 -24.49 -5.51 9.22
C ARG A 601 -23.95 -4.24 8.58
N TYR A 602 -23.60 -4.33 7.31
CA TYR A 602 -23.06 -3.24 6.47
C TYR A 602 -24.05 -2.76 5.39
N TRP A 603 -25.30 -3.20 5.44
CA TRP A 603 -26.39 -2.79 4.56
C TRP A 603 -27.53 -2.18 5.35
N LEU A 604 -28.38 -1.42 4.69
CA LEU A 604 -29.58 -0.86 5.30
C LEU A 604 -30.73 -1.85 5.15
N ASP A 605 -31.50 -2.06 6.22
CA ASP A 605 -32.71 -2.89 6.23
C ASP A 605 -33.99 -2.05 6.05
N ASP A 606 -35.16 -2.71 6.07
CA ASP A 606 -36.44 -2.04 5.88
C ASP A 606 -36.71 -0.96 6.96
N ALA A 607 -36.20 -1.14 8.19
CA ALA A 607 -36.33 -0.14 9.25
C ALA A 607 -35.48 1.10 8.95
N ASP A 608 -34.22 0.90 8.50
CA ASP A 608 -33.36 1.99 8.06
C ASP A 608 -33.93 2.72 6.86
N GLU A 609 -34.50 1.97 5.87
CA GLU A 609 -35.17 2.59 4.72
C GLU A 609 -36.38 3.42 5.13
N ALA A 610 -37.16 2.98 6.13
CA ALA A 610 -38.27 3.75 6.66
C ALA A 610 -37.82 5.06 7.34
N ILE A 611 -36.69 5.00 8.08
CA ILE A 611 -36.05 6.20 8.64
C ILE A 611 -35.64 7.15 7.52
N LEU A 612 -34.94 6.66 6.50
CA LEU A 612 -34.52 7.50 5.36
C LEU A 612 -35.70 8.16 4.64
N LYS A 613 -36.76 7.41 4.39
CA LYS A 613 -37.96 7.99 3.76
C LYS A 613 -38.56 9.15 4.58
N ARG A 614 -38.52 9.03 5.91
CA ARG A 614 -39.04 10.08 6.79
C ARG A 614 -38.10 11.29 6.84
N THR A 615 -36.79 11.07 7.02
CA THR A 615 -35.81 12.16 7.15
C THR A 615 -35.55 12.86 5.81
N ASN A 616 -35.70 12.18 4.69
CA ASN A 616 -35.47 12.76 3.36
C ASN A 616 -36.62 13.62 2.85
N ARG A 617 -37.79 13.66 3.51
CA ARG A 617 -38.93 14.49 3.08
C ARG A 617 -38.56 15.96 2.97
N GLU A 618 -37.73 16.47 3.85
CA GLU A 618 -37.29 17.86 3.86
C GLU A 618 -36.42 18.22 2.66
N PHE A 619 -35.90 17.22 1.93
CA PHE A 619 -35.01 17.37 0.78
C PHE A 619 -35.71 17.03 -0.54
N GLU A 620 -36.99 16.71 -0.53
CA GLU A 620 -37.76 16.42 -1.72
C GLU A 620 -38.18 17.71 -2.44
N GLN A 621 -38.00 17.72 -3.76
CA GLN A 621 -38.56 18.82 -4.58
C GLN A 621 -40.08 18.74 -4.56
N LEU A 622 -40.69 19.85 -4.17
CA LEU A 622 -42.14 19.98 -4.27
C LEU A 622 -42.53 20.04 -5.75
N THR A 623 -43.46 19.18 -6.15
CA THR A 623 -44.05 19.32 -7.50
C THR A 623 -44.80 20.63 -7.63
N PRO A 624 -45.00 21.15 -8.85
CA PRO A 624 -45.79 22.39 -9.04
C PRO A 624 -47.17 22.30 -8.39
N LEU A 625 -47.77 21.12 -8.35
CA LEU A 625 -49.06 20.89 -7.66
C LEU A 625 -48.97 20.96 -6.15
N GLU A 626 -47.87 20.46 -5.58
CA GLU A 626 -47.59 20.56 -4.14
C GLU A 626 -47.31 22.00 -3.73
N GLN A 627 -46.48 22.70 -4.51
CA GLN A 627 -46.20 24.13 -4.28
C GLN A 627 -47.46 24.93 -4.31
N LEU A 628 -48.32 24.71 -5.32
CA LEU A 628 -49.59 25.37 -5.46
C LEU A 628 -50.56 25.05 -4.31
N PHE A 629 -50.53 23.79 -3.82
CA PHE A 629 -51.30 23.38 -2.65
C PHE A 629 -50.82 24.16 -1.41
N HIS A 630 -49.53 24.14 -1.11
CA HIS A 630 -48.98 24.81 0.06
C HIS A 630 -49.08 26.33 0.04
N SER A 631 -49.16 26.93 -1.12
CA SER A 631 -49.38 28.39 -1.23
C SER A 631 -50.80 28.82 -0.92
N HIS A 632 -51.80 27.89 -0.93
CA HIS A 632 -53.20 28.23 -0.74
C HIS A 632 -53.94 27.37 0.27
N PHE A 633 -53.33 26.25 0.68
CA PHE A 633 -53.91 25.30 1.66
C PHE A 633 -52.83 24.74 2.56
N ARG A 634 -53.20 24.39 3.76
CA ARG A 634 -52.43 23.53 4.63
C ARG A 634 -53.28 22.37 5.22
N ALA A 635 -52.65 21.35 5.79
CA ALA A 635 -53.40 20.40 6.57
C ALA A 635 -54.04 21.10 7.77
N ALA A 636 -55.29 20.81 8.06
CA ALA A 636 -55.92 21.23 9.29
C ALA A 636 -55.53 20.31 10.44
N GLU A 637 -55.22 20.85 11.61
CA GLU A 637 -54.97 20.08 12.85
C GLU A 637 -56.26 19.46 13.39
N GLU A 638 -56.18 18.46 14.29
CA GLU A 638 -57.35 17.75 14.78
C GLU A 638 -58.34 18.67 15.49
N ASP A 639 -57.89 19.74 16.14
CA ASP A 639 -58.65 20.68 16.91
C ASP A 639 -59.05 21.98 16.12
N GLU A 640 -58.73 22.05 14.82
CA GLU A 640 -59.04 23.21 13.98
C GLU A 640 -60.32 23.02 13.17
N GLU A 641 -61.10 24.12 13.00
CA GLU A 641 -62.27 24.17 12.11
C GLU A 641 -61.87 24.16 10.63
N GLY A 642 -61.17 23.09 10.18
CA GLY A 642 -60.82 22.91 8.79
C GLY A 642 -61.96 22.43 7.91
N GLN A 643 -61.81 22.50 6.59
CA GLN A 643 -62.77 22.06 5.60
C GLN A 643 -62.46 20.62 5.14
N TRP A 644 -63.49 19.76 5.13
CA TRP A 644 -63.39 18.43 4.54
C TRP A 644 -63.71 18.49 3.05
N MET A 645 -62.68 18.43 2.18
CA MET A 645 -62.82 18.63 0.74
C MET A 645 -62.34 17.40 -0.04
N MET A 646 -63.00 17.08 -1.15
CA MET A 646 -62.51 16.11 -2.12
C MET A 646 -61.33 16.66 -2.93
N PRO A 647 -60.41 15.85 -3.49
CA PRO A 647 -59.29 16.28 -4.32
C PRO A 647 -59.77 17.18 -5.47
N MET A 648 -60.91 16.91 -6.08
CA MET A 648 -61.48 17.72 -7.15
C MET A 648 -61.92 19.10 -6.67
N GLN A 649 -62.51 19.20 -5.47
CA GLN A 649 -62.91 20.50 -4.88
C GLN A 649 -61.70 21.39 -4.56
N ILE A 650 -60.64 20.76 -3.96
CA ILE A 650 -59.40 21.50 -3.69
C ILE A 650 -58.78 21.97 -4.99
N LEU A 651 -58.69 21.08 -6.00
CA LEU A 651 -58.16 21.42 -7.32
C LEU A 651 -58.94 22.54 -7.99
N SER A 652 -60.28 22.53 -7.93
CA SER A 652 -61.14 23.60 -8.47
C SER A 652 -60.93 24.92 -7.73
N ALA A 653 -60.78 24.90 -6.41
CA ALA A 653 -60.46 26.10 -5.62
C ALA A 653 -59.11 26.67 -5.98
N LEU A 654 -58.09 25.84 -6.22
CA LEU A 654 -56.77 26.26 -6.71
C LEU A 654 -56.85 26.88 -8.09
N GLN A 655 -57.63 26.30 -9.04
CA GLN A 655 -57.85 26.84 -10.35
C GLN A 655 -58.51 28.24 -10.32
N THR A 656 -59.46 28.43 -9.40
CA THR A 656 -60.14 29.72 -9.24
C THR A 656 -59.19 30.79 -8.71
N LYS A 657 -58.35 30.45 -7.72
CA LYS A 657 -57.38 31.39 -7.14
C LYS A 657 -56.22 31.75 -8.07
N THR A 658 -55.73 30.80 -8.88
CA THR A 658 -54.55 31.00 -9.75
C THR A 658 -54.86 31.46 -11.17
N ARG A 659 -56.14 31.47 -11.57
CA ARG A 659 -56.58 31.68 -12.98
C ARG A 659 -55.95 30.71 -14.01
N ASP A 660 -55.29 29.66 -13.56
CA ASP A 660 -54.68 28.65 -14.41
C ASP A 660 -55.65 27.50 -14.73
N ARG A 661 -55.72 27.11 -16.00
CA ARG A 661 -56.46 25.92 -16.42
C ARG A 661 -55.66 24.62 -16.11
N LEU A 662 -55.75 24.13 -14.88
CA LEU A 662 -55.21 22.82 -14.54
C LEU A 662 -56.05 21.73 -15.19
N ALA A 663 -55.43 20.86 -15.96
CA ALA A 663 -56.14 19.78 -16.67
C ALA A 663 -56.83 18.80 -15.68
N ILE A 664 -58.13 18.51 -15.96
CA ILE A 664 -58.96 17.62 -15.10
C ILE A 664 -58.38 16.22 -14.95
N ASN A 665 -57.64 15.73 -15.95
CA ASN A 665 -56.94 14.42 -15.89
C ASN A 665 -55.88 14.36 -14.77
N LYS A 666 -55.55 15.43 -14.14
CA LYS A 666 -54.58 15.46 -13.00
C LYS A 666 -55.24 15.19 -11.63
N VAL A 667 -56.59 15.08 -11.52
CA VAL A 667 -57.28 14.86 -10.24
C VAL A 667 -56.80 13.57 -9.54
N ALA A 668 -56.63 12.48 -10.25
CA ALA A 668 -56.11 11.23 -9.69
C ALA A 668 -54.65 11.33 -9.22
N VAL A 669 -53.86 12.14 -9.94
CA VAL A 669 -52.48 12.42 -9.54
C VAL A 669 -52.48 13.29 -8.28
N PHE A 670 -53.31 14.34 -8.27
CA PHE A 670 -53.44 15.22 -7.12
C PHE A 670 -53.96 14.50 -5.85
N GLY A 671 -54.91 13.59 -5.99
CA GLY A 671 -55.34 12.73 -4.89
C GLY A 671 -54.19 11.85 -4.31
N ARG A 672 -53.28 11.34 -5.17
CA ARG A 672 -52.06 10.66 -4.73
C ARG A 672 -51.09 11.61 -4.01
N THR A 673 -50.97 12.86 -4.50
CA THR A 673 -50.17 13.89 -3.86
C THR A 673 -50.68 14.25 -2.48
N LEU A 674 -51.99 14.45 -2.29
CA LEU A 674 -52.60 14.71 -0.95
C LEU A 674 -52.37 13.57 0.00
N LYS A 675 -52.44 12.32 -0.49
CA LYS A 675 -52.12 11.14 0.34
C LYS A 675 -50.64 11.08 0.73
N LYS A 676 -49.74 11.44 -0.20
CA LYS A 676 -48.30 11.51 0.03
C LYS A 676 -47.95 12.60 1.08
N LEU A 677 -48.66 13.73 1.05
CA LEU A 677 -48.52 14.80 2.01
C LEU A 677 -49.12 14.46 3.40
N GLU A 678 -49.65 13.22 3.55
CA GLU A 678 -50.24 12.72 4.79
C GLU A 678 -51.34 13.64 5.35
N ILE A 679 -52.03 14.37 4.47
CA ILE A 679 -53.16 15.21 4.85
C ILE A 679 -54.22 14.31 5.54
N PRO A 680 -54.72 14.66 6.75
CA PRO A 680 -55.74 13.90 7.44
C PRO A 680 -56.94 13.66 6.50
N ASN A 681 -57.38 12.37 6.43
CA ASN A 681 -58.39 12.00 5.45
C ASN A 681 -59.39 11.02 6.03
N LYS A 682 -60.62 11.05 5.49
CA LYS A 682 -61.69 10.09 5.80
C LYS A 682 -62.39 9.61 4.54
N LYS A 683 -62.80 8.36 4.51
CA LYS A 683 -63.60 7.79 3.41
C LYS A 683 -65.06 8.21 3.55
N SER A 684 -65.67 8.67 2.47
CA SER A 684 -67.10 8.95 2.36
C SER A 684 -67.73 8.12 1.24
N ARG A 685 -69.06 8.11 1.12
CA ARG A 685 -69.77 7.46 -0.03
C ARG A 685 -69.39 8.04 -1.39
N GLN A 686 -68.92 9.28 -1.42
CA GLN A 686 -68.56 10.02 -2.66
C GLN A 686 -67.05 9.99 -2.95
N GLY A 687 -66.21 9.40 -2.08
CA GLY A 687 -64.75 9.33 -2.25
C GLY A 687 -64.01 9.69 -0.95
N THR A 688 -62.69 9.86 -1.07
CA THR A 688 -61.82 10.28 0.05
C THR A 688 -61.88 11.80 0.24
N LEU A 689 -62.20 12.25 1.45
CA LEU A 689 -62.17 13.68 1.85
C LEU A 689 -60.88 13.93 2.62
N TYR A 690 -60.28 15.09 2.39
CA TYR A 690 -59.06 15.56 3.05
C TYR A 690 -59.39 16.76 3.93
N HIS A 691 -58.84 16.80 5.14
CA HIS A 691 -59.01 17.88 6.09
C HIS A 691 -58.00 19.00 5.83
N VAL A 692 -58.45 20.09 5.24
CA VAL A 692 -57.57 21.17 4.80
C VAL A 692 -58.06 22.52 5.34
N MET A 693 -57.10 23.40 5.59
CA MET A 693 -57.34 24.80 5.95
C MET A 693 -56.90 25.70 4.76
N PRO A 694 -57.82 26.51 4.19
CA PRO A 694 -57.42 27.52 3.21
C PRO A 694 -56.51 28.58 3.87
N LEU A 695 -55.47 28.96 3.14
CA LEU A 695 -54.61 30.11 3.44
C LEU A 695 -55.15 31.31 2.67
N ASP A 696 -55.27 32.47 3.31
CA ASP A 696 -55.83 33.70 2.75
C ASP A 696 -54.96 34.28 1.62
#